data_5074051a5d055fac9d372921851bfe41
#
_entry.id   5074051a5d055fac9d372921851bfe41
#
_cell.length_a   1.000
_cell.length_b   1.000
_cell.length_c   1.000
_cell.angle_alpha   90.00
_cell.angle_beta   90.00
_cell.angle_gamma   90.00
#
_symmetry.space_group_name_H-M   'P 1'
#
loop_
_entity.id
_entity.type
_entity.pdbx_description
1 polymer ?
#
loop_
_entity_poly.entity_id
_entity_poly.type
_entity_poly.pdbx_seq_one_letter_code
_entity_poly.pdbx_strand_id
1 'polypeptide(L)'
;RTVVNNTQVLNGQSIIFDSDTQKCIFAYTDLGNNKKGACRVLFFDGTTLEGGDEQVFQTSNAIVYAITYDTTANKIVVFYENDNDSSKGYAVVGTVNGSNNSISYGTPVKFQDSQVSNMDAAYDSTANKHFISYRNNGDSSYGTYVTGTVSGTSISFDSSARFATETGNYTNVGFDPDNSKIVLTYQASASKAIVFQNAYTSTNLTTENFLGFTGGEVTFVNQAVGSEVVFEQASAEYISTTFDSNSNKIVISYVDEGNSNYGTAIVGTISGTSVSFGSPVVFEQAGTFRTSATFDSNLNKVVIAYRDTGNSSYGTAIVGTVSGTSISFGTAVVFESATTDYISATFDSSSNKVVIAFSDGGNSDYGKAIVGTVSGTNISFGSATTFESAYATNISATFDTSNNKVVIAYNDVANSNYGTAIIGTVSGTSISFGSPVVFNAGETYYISTTFDTSNNKVVIAFSNGGNSSYGTVVVGTVSGTSISFGDLVVFNAGNAFFISSTFDTTAGKVCISYQDDGNSDKGTFVVGTVSGTSISIGSETVFNDASTATPAATFDSNSSKVFLAFHDNGNNSYGTGIVVQLESTSRPEVADGKTATIQVGGSINTQQNALTAGQQYFVQTDGTLGTTAASPSVIAGTAVSATDLIVKG
;
A
#
# COMPACT_ATOMS: atom_id res chain seq x y z
N ARG A 1 -14.37 38.55 -30.50
CA ARG A 1 -15.18 37.39 -30.07
C ARG A 1 -15.64 36.67 -31.33
N THR A 2 -15.14 35.48 -31.56
CA THR A 2 -15.50 34.64 -32.71
C THR A 2 -16.65 33.72 -32.33
N VAL A 3 -17.66 33.61 -33.18
CA VAL A 3 -18.75 32.65 -33.00
C VAL A 3 -18.36 31.36 -33.71
N VAL A 4 -18.12 30.28 -32.95
CA VAL A 4 -17.69 29.00 -33.47
C VAL A 4 -18.86 28.17 -33.99
N ASN A 5 -20.06 28.37 -33.45
CA ASN A 5 -21.30 27.77 -33.92
C ASN A 5 -22.45 28.80 -33.76
N ASN A 6 -23.32 28.91 -34.78
CA ASN A 6 -24.47 29.85 -34.77
C ASN A 6 -25.74 29.22 -34.18
N THR A 7 -25.71 27.94 -33.82
CA THR A 7 -26.82 27.21 -33.21
C THR A 7 -26.57 26.97 -31.72
N GLN A 8 -27.62 26.61 -31.00
CA GLN A 8 -27.49 26.26 -29.60
C GLN A 8 -26.71 24.97 -29.42
N VAL A 9 -25.69 24.92 -28.53
CA VAL A 9 -24.98 23.71 -28.12
C VAL A 9 -25.47 23.26 -26.76
N LEU A 10 -25.47 21.93 -26.54
CA LEU A 10 -25.84 21.33 -25.27
C LEU A 10 -24.70 21.50 -24.25
N ASN A 11 -25.01 21.42 -22.96
CA ASN A 11 -24.02 21.21 -21.91
C ASN A 11 -23.29 19.89 -22.18
N GLY A 12 -21.98 19.91 -22.37
CA GLY A 12 -21.19 18.76 -22.78
C GLY A 12 -20.39 19.08 -24.04
N GLN A 13 -19.65 20.15 -24.01
CA GLN A 13 -18.66 20.54 -25.00
C GLN A 13 -17.27 20.34 -24.41
N SER A 14 -16.35 19.89 -25.24
CA SER A 14 -14.98 19.62 -24.82
C SER A 14 -13.99 20.11 -25.89
N ILE A 15 -12.81 20.51 -25.45
CA ILE A 15 -11.74 21.02 -26.32
C ILE A 15 -10.42 20.32 -25.99
N ILE A 16 -9.65 20.01 -27.01
CA ILE A 16 -8.31 19.42 -26.86
C ILE A 16 -7.33 20.10 -27.82
N PHE A 17 -6.05 20.15 -27.43
CA PHE A 17 -4.98 20.63 -28.28
C PHE A 17 -4.30 19.44 -28.97
N ASP A 18 -4.27 19.46 -30.30
CA ASP A 18 -3.53 18.53 -31.15
C ASP A 18 -2.11 19.09 -31.34
N SER A 19 -1.13 18.48 -30.69
CA SER A 19 0.26 18.92 -30.73
C SER A 19 0.97 18.62 -32.06
N ASP A 20 0.46 17.71 -32.88
CA ASP A 20 1.03 17.41 -34.20
C ASP A 20 0.65 18.51 -35.21
N THR A 21 -0.61 18.88 -35.27
CA THR A 21 -1.10 19.91 -36.19
C THR A 21 -1.05 21.33 -35.63
N GLN A 22 -0.73 21.48 -34.33
CA GLN A 22 -0.75 22.76 -33.60
C GLN A 22 -2.11 23.45 -33.64
N LYS A 23 -3.19 22.68 -33.53
CA LYS A 23 -4.58 23.15 -33.61
C LYS A 23 -5.34 22.75 -32.34
N CYS A 24 -6.39 23.51 -32.03
CA CYS A 24 -7.37 23.09 -31.04
C CYS A 24 -8.57 22.46 -31.74
N ILE A 25 -9.08 21.37 -31.19
CA ILE A 25 -10.27 20.69 -31.70
C ILE A 25 -11.38 20.85 -30.69
N PHE A 26 -12.48 21.43 -31.12
CA PHE A 26 -13.68 21.67 -30.33
C PHE A 26 -14.75 20.64 -30.71
N ALA A 27 -15.12 19.76 -29.77
CA ALA A 27 -16.16 18.76 -29.92
C ALA A 27 -17.44 19.21 -29.20
N TYR A 28 -18.62 19.03 -29.81
CA TYR A 28 -19.89 19.51 -29.28
C TYR A 28 -21.09 18.77 -29.83
N THR A 29 -22.22 18.89 -29.13
CA THR A 29 -23.56 18.50 -29.59
C THR A 29 -24.28 19.71 -30.15
N ASP A 30 -24.66 19.67 -31.43
CA ASP A 30 -25.43 20.73 -32.08
C ASP A 30 -26.93 20.52 -31.89
N LEU A 31 -27.53 21.20 -30.92
CA LEU A 31 -28.97 21.14 -30.62
C LEU A 31 -29.83 21.66 -31.74
N GLY A 32 -29.39 22.69 -32.46
CA GLY A 32 -30.11 23.33 -33.52
C GLY A 32 -30.24 22.48 -34.77
N ASN A 33 -29.48 21.35 -34.82
CA ASN A 33 -29.40 20.48 -35.96
C ASN A 33 -29.53 19.00 -35.57
N ASN A 34 -30.67 18.65 -35.00
CA ASN A 34 -31.03 17.29 -34.62
C ASN A 34 -30.10 16.59 -33.64
N LYS A 35 -29.47 17.35 -32.74
CA LYS A 35 -28.47 16.87 -31.76
C LYS A 35 -27.32 16.10 -32.39
N LYS A 36 -26.85 16.53 -33.56
CA LYS A 36 -25.70 15.88 -34.19
C LYS A 36 -24.42 16.08 -33.37
N GLY A 37 -23.57 15.07 -33.36
CA GLY A 37 -22.22 15.15 -32.81
C GLY A 37 -21.23 15.67 -33.86
N ALA A 38 -20.54 16.75 -33.55
CA ALA A 38 -19.64 17.41 -34.48
C ALA A 38 -18.38 17.94 -33.81
N CYS A 39 -17.32 18.14 -34.61
CA CYS A 39 -16.12 18.86 -34.21
C CYS A 39 -15.81 20.01 -35.18
N ARG A 40 -15.06 20.99 -34.69
CA ARG A 40 -14.40 22.02 -35.51
C ARG A 40 -12.92 22.10 -35.14
N VAL A 41 -12.09 22.28 -36.14
CA VAL A 41 -10.68 22.63 -35.96
C VAL A 41 -10.57 24.12 -35.76
N LEU A 42 -10.03 24.56 -34.62
CA LEU A 42 -9.82 25.96 -34.29
C LEU A 42 -8.34 26.32 -34.48
N PHE A 43 -8.10 27.47 -35.08
CA PHE A 43 -6.75 27.97 -35.35
C PHE A 43 -6.70 29.50 -35.26
N PHE A 44 -5.49 30.03 -35.15
CA PHE A 44 -5.28 31.46 -35.20
C PHE A 44 -4.83 31.89 -36.61
N ASP A 45 -5.50 32.90 -37.16
CA ASP A 45 -5.01 33.66 -38.31
C ASP A 45 -4.49 35.02 -37.78
N GLY A 46 -3.19 35.05 -37.54
CA GLY A 46 -2.57 36.20 -36.85
C GLY A 46 -3.07 36.34 -35.39
N THR A 47 -3.96 37.28 -35.13
CA THR A 47 -4.52 37.51 -33.78
C THR A 47 -5.98 37.10 -33.64
N THR A 48 -6.61 36.64 -34.71
CA THR A 48 -8.02 36.25 -34.74
C THR A 48 -8.14 34.73 -34.61
N LEU A 49 -9.04 34.27 -33.74
CA LEU A 49 -9.41 32.89 -33.63
C LEU A 49 -10.40 32.55 -34.76
N GLU A 50 -10.06 31.61 -35.60
CA GLU A 50 -10.90 31.12 -36.70
C GLU A 50 -11.31 29.65 -36.45
N GLY A 51 -12.41 29.21 -37.09
CA GLY A 51 -12.88 27.83 -37.06
C GLY A 51 -13.00 27.29 -38.47
N GLY A 52 -12.45 26.12 -38.70
CA GLY A 52 -12.67 25.32 -39.92
C GLY A 52 -14.15 24.91 -40.08
N ASP A 53 -14.46 24.25 -41.18
CA ASP A 53 -15.80 23.71 -41.42
C ASP A 53 -16.22 22.69 -40.37
N GLU A 54 -17.50 22.61 -40.09
CA GLU A 54 -18.06 21.61 -39.20
C GLU A 54 -17.85 20.21 -39.75
N GLN A 55 -17.29 19.32 -38.96
CA GLN A 55 -17.04 17.93 -39.28
C GLN A 55 -17.94 17.05 -38.40
N VAL A 56 -18.95 16.42 -39.01
CA VAL A 56 -19.95 15.62 -38.32
C VAL A 56 -19.50 14.18 -38.23
N PHE A 57 -19.47 13.61 -37.05
CA PHE A 57 -19.19 12.18 -36.81
C PHE A 57 -20.45 11.37 -36.48
N GLN A 58 -21.53 12.02 -36.00
CA GLN A 58 -22.83 11.40 -35.74
C GLN A 58 -23.94 12.35 -36.19
N THR A 59 -24.82 11.87 -37.08
CA THR A 59 -25.80 12.73 -37.78
C THR A 59 -27.01 13.13 -36.95
N SER A 60 -27.25 12.44 -35.82
CA SER A 60 -28.37 12.74 -34.90
C SER A 60 -28.17 12.12 -33.53
N ASN A 61 -28.79 12.71 -32.52
CA ASN A 61 -28.95 12.18 -31.16
C ASN A 61 -27.62 11.72 -30.51
N ALA A 62 -26.57 12.52 -30.61
CA ALA A 62 -25.31 12.35 -29.89
C ALA A 62 -25.20 13.38 -28.76
N ILE A 63 -24.86 12.95 -27.58
CA ILE A 63 -24.45 13.83 -26.47
C ILE A 63 -22.95 13.68 -26.28
N VAL A 64 -22.18 14.69 -26.64
CA VAL A 64 -20.73 14.72 -26.51
C VAL A 64 -20.35 15.02 -25.07
N TYR A 65 -19.43 14.26 -24.49
CA TYR A 65 -18.93 14.48 -23.14
C TYR A 65 -17.45 14.84 -23.11
N ALA A 66 -16.60 14.13 -23.84
CA ALA A 66 -15.16 14.30 -23.76
C ALA A 66 -14.47 14.13 -25.12
N ILE A 67 -13.31 14.76 -25.26
CA ILE A 67 -12.36 14.55 -26.35
C ILE A 67 -10.97 14.40 -25.78
N THR A 68 -10.20 13.45 -26.29
CA THR A 68 -8.78 13.25 -25.92
C THR A 68 -7.91 13.27 -27.16
N TYR A 69 -6.59 13.51 -26.95
CA TYR A 69 -5.61 13.42 -28.03
C TYR A 69 -4.57 12.34 -27.70
N ASP A 70 -4.48 11.35 -28.58
CA ASP A 70 -3.49 10.27 -28.55
C ASP A 70 -2.21 10.76 -29.22
N THR A 71 -1.20 11.08 -28.40
CA THR A 71 0.09 11.59 -28.88
C THR A 71 0.93 10.52 -29.58
N THR A 72 0.64 9.24 -29.37
CA THR A 72 1.36 8.11 -30.00
C THR A 72 0.79 7.82 -31.39
N ALA A 73 -0.54 7.81 -31.50
CA ALA A 73 -1.22 7.53 -32.75
C ALA A 73 -1.44 8.79 -33.62
N ASN A 74 -1.23 9.99 -33.06
CA ASN A 74 -1.61 11.28 -33.65
C ASN A 74 -3.09 11.32 -34.07
N LYS A 75 -3.97 11.02 -33.10
CA LYS A 75 -5.42 10.94 -33.29
C LYS A 75 -6.17 11.65 -32.17
N ILE A 76 -7.31 12.21 -32.50
CA ILE A 76 -8.32 12.58 -31.51
C ILE A 76 -9.27 11.40 -31.29
N VAL A 77 -9.83 11.29 -30.09
CA VAL A 77 -10.91 10.37 -29.78
C VAL A 77 -12.03 11.14 -29.11
N VAL A 78 -13.24 11.09 -29.68
CA VAL A 78 -14.43 11.73 -29.11
C VAL A 78 -15.30 10.68 -28.45
N PHE A 79 -15.69 10.93 -27.21
CA PHE A 79 -16.55 10.05 -26.39
C PHE A 79 -17.94 10.69 -26.26
N TYR A 80 -18.97 9.90 -26.54
CA TYR A 80 -20.34 10.40 -26.58
C TYR A 80 -21.37 9.32 -26.23
N GLU A 81 -22.52 9.76 -25.79
CA GLU A 81 -23.73 8.98 -25.61
C GLU A 81 -24.52 8.98 -26.91
N ASN A 82 -24.94 7.80 -27.39
CA ASN A 82 -25.74 7.67 -28.59
C ASN A 82 -27.19 7.37 -28.25
N ASP A 83 -28.06 8.39 -28.28
CA ASP A 83 -29.47 8.24 -27.98
C ASP A 83 -30.22 7.39 -29.01
N ASN A 84 -29.69 7.21 -30.23
CA ASN A 84 -30.28 6.31 -31.24
C ASN A 84 -30.08 4.84 -30.84
N ASP A 85 -29.13 4.50 -29.98
CA ASP A 85 -28.90 3.15 -29.43
C ASP A 85 -29.13 3.12 -27.91
N SER A 86 -30.27 3.66 -27.47
CA SER A 86 -30.68 3.63 -26.06
C SER A 86 -29.66 4.29 -25.10
N SER A 87 -29.07 5.38 -25.51
CA SER A 87 -28.11 6.18 -24.72
C SER A 87 -26.85 5.38 -24.31
N LYS A 88 -26.40 4.47 -25.16
CA LYS A 88 -25.17 3.70 -24.92
C LYS A 88 -23.91 4.52 -25.17
N GLY A 89 -22.80 4.08 -24.58
CA GLY A 89 -21.50 4.73 -24.70
C GLY A 89 -20.74 4.37 -25.96
N TYR A 90 -20.35 5.37 -26.73
CA TYR A 90 -19.60 5.25 -27.98
C TYR A 90 -18.35 6.13 -28.01
N ALA A 91 -17.38 5.71 -28.81
CA ALA A 91 -16.22 6.51 -29.16
C ALA A 91 -15.98 6.51 -30.67
N VAL A 92 -15.42 7.59 -31.18
CA VAL A 92 -14.99 7.67 -32.58
C VAL A 92 -13.59 8.28 -32.67
N VAL A 93 -12.74 7.65 -33.49
CA VAL A 93 -11.37 8.10 -33.75
C VAL A 93 -11.37 9.07 -34.93
N GLY A 94 -10.76 10.24 -34.75
CA GLY A 94 -10.61 11.26 -35.77
C GLY A 94 -9.14 11.51 -36.15
N THR A 95 -8.91 11.71 -37.43
CA THR A 95 -7.60 12.16 -37.95
C THR A 95 -7.73 13.61 -38.39
N VAL A 96 -6.99 14.50 -37.73
CA VAL A 96 -6.97 15.92 -38.06
C VAL A 96 -6.03 16.17 -39.25
N ASN A 97 -6.50 16.94 -40.22
CA ASN A 97 -5.67 17.46 -41.30
C ASN A 97 -5.40 18.94 -41.08
N GLY A 98 -4.21 19.26 -40.60
CA GLY A 98 -3.80 20.62 -40.28
C GLY A 98 -3.70 21.55 -41.50
N SER A 99 -3.57 21.01 -42.72
CA SER A 99 -3.39 21.81 -43.93
C SER A 99 -4.72 22.41 -44.44
N ASN A 100 -5.83 21.71 -44.25
CA ASN A 100 -7.18 22.14 -44.67
C ASN A 100 -8.18 22.28 -43.52
N ASN A 101 -7.72 22.13 -42.29
CA ASN A 101 -8.51 22.27 -41.05
C ASN A 101 -9.76 21.36 -41.03
N SER A 102 -9.62 20.13 -41.55
CA SER A 102 -10.69 19.13 -41.56
C SER A 102 -10.37 17.92 -40.65
N ILE A 103 -11.37 17.10 -40.37
CA ILE A 103 -11.23 15.87 -39.60
C ILE A 103 -11.90 14.75 -40.38
N SER A 104 -11.21 13.65 -40.59
CA SER A 104 -11.80 12.40 -41.09
C SER A 104 -11.99 11.40 -39.94
N TYR A 105 -13.13 10.74 -39.89
CA TYR A 105 -13.47 9.82 -38.80
C TYR A 105 -13.44 8.38 -39.26
N GLY A 106 -13.05 7.49 -38.33
CA GLY A 106 -13.27 6.06 -38.46
C GLY A 106 -14.71 5.66 -38.13
N THR A 107 -14.96 4.37 -38.03
CA THR A 107 -16.28 3.84 -37.63
C THR A 107 -16.43 3.98 -36.12
N PRO A 108 -17.56 4.54 -35.61
CA PRO A 108 -17.82 4.59 -34.17
C PRO A 108 -17.82 3.20 -33.54
N VAL A 109 -17.20 3.07 -32.38
CA VAL A 109 -17.09 1.81 -31.63
C VAL A 109 -17.81 1.97 -30.29
N LYS A 110 -18.68 1.02 -29.97
CA LYS A 110 -19.40 0.97 -28.70
C LYS A 110 -18.51 0.41 -27.60
N PHE A 111 -18.42 1.08 -26.46
CA PHE A 111 -17.67 0.60 -25.31
C PHE A 111 -18.56 0.13 -24.13
N GLN A 112 -19.86 0.49 -24.15
CA GLN A 112 -20.80 0.07 -23.11
C GLN A 112 -22.17 -0.26 -23.72
N ASP A 113 -22.71 -1.44 -23.35
CA ASP A 113 -23.99 -1.95 -23.84
C ASP A 113 -25.20 -1.51 -23.01
N SER A 114 -24.99 -0.86 -21.87
CA SER A 114 -26.05 -0.22 -21.09
C SER A 114 -26.01 1.30 -21.25
N GLN A 115 -27.09 1.97 -20.83
CA GLN A 115 -27.16 3.42 -20.82
C GLN A 115 -26.05 4.02 -19.96
N VAL A 116 -25.39 5.07 -20.46
CA VAL A 116 -24.33 5.82 -19.78
C VAL A 116 -24.72 7.29 -19.61
N SER A 117 -24.09 7.96 -18.65
CA SER A 117 -24.16 9.41 -18.47
C SER A 117 -22.97 9.93 -17.66
N ASN A 118 -22.82 11.27 -17.56
CA ASN A 118 -21.78 11.91 -16.75
C ASN A 118 -20.38 11.33 -17.04
N MET A 119 -19.97 11.39 -18.28
CA MET A 119 -18.74 10.79 -18.78
C MET A 119 -17.62 11.84 -18.85
N ASP A 120 -16.39 11.39 -18.61
CA ASP A 120 -15.17 12.15 -18.91
C ASP A 120 -14.03 11.18 -19.27
N ALA A 121 -12.97 11.71 -19.92
CA ALA A 121 -11.87 10.88 -20.39
C ALA A 121 -10.52 11.62 -20.37
N ALA A 122 -9.45 10.86 -20.18
CA ALA A 122 -8.06 11.32 -20.32
C ALA A 122 -7.22 10.30 -21.11
N TYR A 123 -6.17 10.78 -21.76
CA TYR A 123 -5.20 9.92 -22.44
C TYR A 123 -3.98 9.74 -21.55
N ASP A 124 -3.68 8.48 -21.21
CA ASP A 124 -2.46 8.05 -20.52
C ASP A 124 -1.37 7.78 -21.56
N SER A 125 -0.46 8.73 -21.71
CA SER A 125 0.64 8.64 -22.69
C SER A 125 1.70 7.61 -22.29
N THR A 126 1.75 7.19 -21.02
CA THR A 126 2.70 6.16 -20.54
C THR A 126 2.20 4.75 -20.87
N ALA A 127 0.91 4.49 -20.61
CA ALA A 127 0.28 3.21 -20.92
C ALA A 127 -0.20 3.12 -22.38
N ASN A 128 -0.19 4.24 -23.12
CA ASN A 128 -0.78 4.36 -24.46
C ASN A 128 -2.25 3.95 -24.46
N LYS A 129 -3.04 4.46 -23.51
CA LYS A 129 -4.44 4.14 -23.34
C LYS A 129 -5.31 5.36 -23.07
N HIS A 130 -6.52 5.34 -23.58
CA HIS A 130 -7.58 6.25 -23.18
C HIS A 130 -8.29 5.67 -21.97
N PHE A 131 -8.42 6.44 -20.89
CA PHE A 131 -9.19 6.10 -19.70
C PHE A 131 -10.50 6.87 -19.75
N ILE A 132 -11.62 6.17 -19.69
CA ILE A 132 -12.97 6.71 -19.76
C ILE A 132 -13.72 6.37 -18.49
N SER A 133 -14.18 7.36 -17.75
CA SER A 133 -15.07 7.20 -16.60
C SER A 133 -16.48 7.60 -16.95
N TYR A 134 -17.47 6.90 -16.41
CA TYR A 134 -18.88 7.17 -16.65
C TYR A 134 -19.77 6.61 -15.55
N ARG A 135 -20.97 7.15 -15.44
CA ARG A 135 -22.07 6.55 -14.69
C ARG A 135 -22.73 5.49 -15.54
N ASN A 136 -22.79 4.25 -15.04
CA ASN A 136 -23.45 3.13 -15.69
C ASN A 136 -24.89 3.01 -15.21
N ASN A 137 -25.86 3.55 -15.95
CA ASN A 137 -27.26 3.56 -15.55
C ASN A 137 -27.91 2.16 -15.60
N GLY A 138 -27.35 1.23 -16.37
CA GLY A 138 -27.77 -0.17 -16.41
C GLY A 138 -27.24 -1.02 -15.25
N ASP A 139 -26.28 -0.47 -14.48
CA ASP A 139 -25.69 -1.13 -13.33
C ASP A 139 -25.89 -0.27 -12.07
N SER A 140 -27.12 -0.10 -11.65
CA SER A 140 -27.49 0.67 -10.45
C SER A 140 -26.94 2.09 -10.39
N SER A 141 -26.59 2.66 -11.54
CA SER A 141 -25.95 3.98 -11.67
C SER A 141 -24.56 4.07 -11.01
N TYR A 142 -23.86 2.95 -10.84
CA TYR A 142 -22.52 2.92 -10.27
C TYR A 142 -21.48 3.59 -11.17
N GLY A 143 -20.46 4.17 -10.51
CA GLY A 143 -19.30 4.71 -11.21
C GLY A 143 -18.50 3.59 -11.85
N THR A 144 -18.30 3.69 -13.17
CA THR A 144 -17.64 2.65 -13.99
C THR A 144 -16.56 3.29 -14.86
N TYR A 145 -15.49 2.56 -15.15
CA TYR A 145 -14.48 2.98 -16.12
C TYR A 145 -14.22 1.87 -17.14
N VAL A 146 -13.66 2.28 -18.26
CA VAL A 146 -13.12 1.39 -19.30
C VAL A 146 -11.87 2.00 -19.88
N THR A 147 -10.93 1.18 -20.35
CA THR A 147 -9.76 1.66 -21.07
C THR A 147 -9.80 1.24 -22.53
N GLY A 148 -9.25 2.10 -23.41
CA GLY A 148 -9.24 1.85 -24.85
C GLY A 148 -7.88 2.13 -25.48
N THR A 149 -7.54 1.38 -26.53
CA THR A 149 -6.31 1.54 -27.33
C THR A 149 -6.64 1.83 -28.77
N VAL A 150 -6.08 2.91 -29.30
CA VAL A 150 -6.26 3.29 -30.71
C VAL A 150 -5.34 2.46 -31.61
N SER A 151 -5.90 1.99 -32.74
CA SER A 151 -5.16 1.35 -33.82
C SER A 151 -5.68 1.83 -35.17
N GLY A 152 -4.89 2.58 -35.90
CA GLY A 152 -5.28 3.21 -37.14
C GLY A 152 -6.42 4.22 -36.97
N THR A 153 -7.60 3.92 -37.50
CA THR A 153 -8.81 4.77 -37.39
C THR A 153 -9.88 4.14 -36.50
N SER A 154 -9.52 3.15 -35.68
CA SER A 154 -10.43 2.47 -34.76
C SER A 154 -9.86 2.45 -33.35
N ILE A 155 -10.71 2.19 -32.35
CA ILE A 155 -10.34 1.99 -30.96
C ILE A 155 -10.90 0.65 -30.48
N SER A 156 -10.12 -0.10 -29.73
CA SER A 156 -10.56 -1.32 -29.04
C SER A 156 -10.61 -1.08 -27.54
N PHE A 157 -11.59 -1.68 -26.86
CA PHE A 157 -11.79 -1.49 -25.42
C PHE A 157 -11.50 -2.76 -24.63
N ASP A 158 -10.92 -2.56 -23.44
CA ASP A 158 -10.78 -3.62 -22.44
C ASP A 158 -12.14 -3.88 -21.76
N SER A 159 -12.19 -4.81 -20.82
CA SER A 159 -13.38 -5.02 -19.99
C SER A 159 -13.60 -3.83 -19.06
N SER A 160 -14.84 -3.37 -18.93
CA SER A 160 -15.19 -2.30 -17.99
C SER A 160 -15.15 -2.80 -16.54
N ALA A 161 -14.77 -1.91 -15.62
CA ALA A 161 -14.77 -2.20 -14.19
C ALA A 161 -15.40 -1.05 -13.40
N ARG A 162 -16.00 -1.36 -12.24
CA ARG A 162 -16.52 -0.34 -11.32
C ARG A 162 -15.37 0.35 -10.61
N PHE A 163 -15.44 1.67 -10.47
CA PHE A 163 -14.59 2.44 -9.55
C PHE A 163 -15.35 2.82 -8.28
N ALA A 164 -16.67 2.66 -8.24
CA ALA A 164 -17.48 2.92 -7.06
C ALA A 164 -18.70 1.99 -7.04
N THR A 165 -19.09 1.53 -5.85
CA THR A 165 -20.33 0.76 -5.58
C THR A 165 -21.48 1.68 -5.18
N GLU A 166 -21.40 2.95 -5.50
CA GLU A 166 -22.39 4.00 -5.28
C GLU A 166 -22.58 4.80 -6.57
N THR A 167 -23.58 5.68 -6.59
CA THR A 167 -23.86 6.52 -7.77
C THR A 167 -22.65 7.39 -8.13
N GLY A 168 -22.10 7.21 -9.31
CA GLY A 168 -20.97 7.98 -9.83
C GLY A 168 -21.44 9.16 -10.71
N ASN A 169 -21.77 10.30 -10.12
CA ASN A 169 -22.17 11.49 -10.85
C ASN A 169 -20.99 12.42 -11.14
N TYR A 170 -21.10 13.22 -12.20
CA TYR A 170 -20.16 14.31 -12.53
C TYR A 170 -18.69 13.88 -12.44
N THR A 171 -18.35 12.81 -13.18
CA THR A 171 -16.97 12.33 -13.24
C THR A 171 -16.08 13.32 -13.99
N ASN A 172 -14.86 13.53 -13.48
CA ASN A 172 -13.80 14.25 -14.18
C ASN A 172 -12.50 13.45 -14.09
N VAL A 173 -11.75 13.39 -15.18
CA VAL A 173 -10.54 12.60 -15.28
C VAL A 173 -9.38 13.44 -15.77
N GLY A 174 -8.23 13.31 -15.12
CA GLY A 174 -6.96 13.90 -15.54
C GLY A 174 -5.84 12.87 -15.54
N PHE A 175 -4.90 13.00 -16.46
CA PHE A 175 -3.66 12.23 -16.46
C PHE A 175 -2.51 13.09 -15.93
N ASP A 176 -1.79 12.55 -14.95
CA ASP A 176 -0.56 13.12 -14.41
C ASP A 176 0.65 12.46 -15.11
N PRO A 177 1.28 13.13 -16.07
CA PRO A 177 2.38 12.54 -16.83
C PRO A 177 3.66 12.35 -16.01
N ASP A 178 3.87 13.16 -14.97
CA ASP A 178 5.08 13.12 -14.15
C ASP A 178 5.08 11.89 -13.23
N ASN A 179 3.90 11.46 -12.77
CA ASN A 179 3.73 10.30 -11.91
C ASN A 179 3.10 9.11 -12.64
N SER A 180 2.77 9.26 -13.94
CA SER A 180 2.12 8.22 -14.74
C SER A 180 0.83 7.70 -14.09
N LYS A 181 -0.06 8.60 -13.65
CA LYS A 181 -1.30 8.27 -12.93
C LYS A 181 -2.52 8.93 -13.54
N ILE A 182 -3.64 8.23 -13.48
CA ILE A 182 -4.96 8.82 -13.72
C ILE A 182 -5.55 9.28 -12.39
N VAL A 183 -6.02 10.52 -12.35
CA VAL A 183 -6.81 11.07 -11.25
C VAL A 183 -8.25 11.19 -11.70
N LEU A 184 -9.16 10.55 -11.00
CA LEU A 184 -10.60 10.60 -11.25
C LEU A 184 -11.31 11.23 -10.06
N THR A 185 -12.17 12.21 -10.31
CA THR A 185 -13.06 12.77 -9.30
C THR A 185 -14.52 12.52 -9.68
N TYR A 186 -15.38 12.31 -8.70
CA TYR A 186 -16.80 12.08 -8.92
C TYR A 186 -17.63 12.54 -7.71
N GLN A 187 -18.93 12.72 -7.92
CA GLN A 187 -19.87 13.04 -6.88
C GLN A 187 -20.76 11.83 -6.58
N ALA A 188 -20.77 11.45 -5.29
CA ALA A 188 -21.73 10.51 -4.71
C ALA A 188 -22.57 11.26 -3.65
N SER A 189 -22.63 10.76 -2.42
CA SER A 189 -23.12 11.51 -1.25
C SER A 189 -22.22 12.70 -0.89
N ALA A 190 -20.94 12.64 -1.28
CA ALA A 190 -19.93 13.69 -1.19
C ALA A 190 -19.09 13.70 -2.47
N SER A 191 -18.25 14.73 -2.67
CA SER A 191 -17.25 14.73 -3.73
C SER A 191 -16.08 13.84 -3.34
N LYS A 192 -15.67 12.96 -4.24
CA LYS A 192 -14.63 11.94 -4.03
C LYS A 192 -13.60 11.96 -5.14
N ALA A 193 -12.39 11.49 -4.86
CA ALA A 193 -11.33 11.33 -5.85
C ALA A 193 -10.66 9.96 -5.72
N ILE A 194 -10.21 9.41 -6.85
CA ILE A 194 -9.51 8.11 -6.95
C ILE A 194 -8.30 8.31 -7.85
N VAL A 195 -7.19 7.66 -7.51
CA VAL A 195 -5.98 7.64 -8.32
C VAL A 195 -5.74 6.21 -8.83
N PHE A 196 -5.57 6.06 -10.15
CA PHE A 196 -5.22 4.79 -10.77
C PHE A 196 -3.74 4.79 -11.16
N GLN A 197 -3.05 3.69 -10.88
CA GLN A 197 -1.66 3.46 -11.30
C GLN A 197 -1.59 2.67 -12.60
N ASN A 198 -0.41 2.67 -13.24
CA ASN A 198 -0.15 1.94 -14.47
C ASN A 198 -0.35 0.42 -14.29
N ALA A 199 -1.04 -0.15 -15.22
CA ALA A 199 -1.57 -1.49 -15.39
C ALA A 199 -3.03 -1.59 -14.92
N TYR A 200 -3.95 -1.16 -15.79
CA TYR A 200 -5.40 -1.35 -15.65
C TYR A 200 -5.78 -2.83 -15.79
N THR A 201 -5.06 -3.71 -15.09
CA THR A 201 -5.47 -5.11 -14.97
C THR A 201 -6.56 -5.19 -13.93
N SER A 202 -7.71 -5.67 -14.35
CA SER A 202 -8.92 -5.88 -13.56
C SER A 202 -8.71 -6.97 -12.50
N THR A 203 -7.94 -6.70 -11.46
CA THR A 203 -7.93 -7.51 -10.26
C THR A 203 -8.20 -6.58 -9.08
N ASN A 204 -9.46 -6.62 -8.65
CA ASN A 204 -9.96 -6.09 -7.38
C ASN A 204 -9.42 -4.72 -6.95
N LEU A 205 -9.92 -3.65 -7.57
CA LEU A 205 -10.05 -2.38 -6.88
C LEU A 205 -11.21 -2.52 -5.87
N THR A 206 -10.95 -3.21 -4.77
CA THR A 206 -11.81 -3.09 -3.60
C THR A 206 -11.63 -1.68 -3.08
N THR A 207 -12.64 -0.89 -3.31
CA THR A 207 -13.11 0.27 -2.55
C THR A 207 -12.18 0.74 -1.43
N GLU A 208 -11.85 2.03 -1.52
CA GLU A 208 -11.44 2.89 -0.41
C GLU A 208 -9.99 3.38 -0.42
N ASN A 209 -9.66 4.15 -1.45
CA ASN A 209 -8.70 5.22 -1.29
C ASN A 209 -9.41 6.54 -1.65
N PHE A 210 -10.15 7.08 -0.69
CA PHE A 210 -10.88 8.32 -0.86
C PHE A 210 -10.06 9.52 -0.42
N LEU A 211 -10.05 10.56 -1.26
CA LEU A 211 -9.77 11.91 -0.80
C LEU A 211 -11.05 12.47 -0.18
N GLY A 212 -11.16 12.40 1.15
CA GLY A 212 -12.23 13.07 1.87
C GLY A 212 -11.90 14.55 2.07
N PHE A 213 -12.59 15.45 1.36
CA PHE A 213 -12.53 16.86 1.69
C PHE A 213 -13.53 17.19 2.81
N THR A 214 -13.10 17.06 4.04
CA THR A 214 -13.74 17.69 5.19
C THR A 214 -12.70 18.60 5.86
N GLY A 215 -12.69 19.86 5.45
CA GLY A 215 -12.00 20.91 6.20
C GLY A 215 -10.51 20.74 6.41
N GLY A 216 -9.72 20.65 5.34
CA GLY A 216 -8.33 21.08 5.39
C GLY A 216 -7.22 20.04 5.46
N GLU A 217 -7.47 18.75 5.30
CA GLU A 217 -6.38 17.75 5.25
C GLU A 217 -6.50 16.87 3.99
N VAL A 218 -5.44 16.85 3.18
CA VAL A 218 -5.33 15.94 2.04
C VAL A 218 -4.32 14.88 2.40
N THR A 219 -4.79 13.69 2.74
CA THR A 219 -3.93 12.52 2.97
C THR A 219 -3.92 11.65 1.71
N PHE A 220 -2.78 11.51 1.08
CA PHE A 220 -2.59 10.57 -0.02
C PHE A 220 -2.22 9.20 0.56
N VAL A 221 -3.14 8.23 0.53
CA VAL A 221 -2.86 6.86 0.94
C VAL A 221 -2.61 6.02 -0.31
N ASN A 222 -1.38 5.60 -0.50
CA ASN A 222 -0.96 4.79 -1.65
C ASN A 222 -0.60 3.37 -1.19
N GLN A 223 -1.58 2.68 -0.57
CA GLN A 223 -1.44 1.28 -0.19
C GLN A 223 -1.84 0.39 -1.37
N ALA A 224 -0.95 -0.49 -1.78
CA ALA A 224 -1.27 -1.52 -2.77
C ALA A 224 -1.21 -2.89 -2.09
N VAL A 225 -2.31 -3.65 -2.19
CA VAL A 225 -2.39 -5.04 -1.78
C VAL A 225 -2.25 -5.89 -3.04
N GLY A 226 -1.30 -6.81 -3.06
CA GLY A 226 -1.05 -7.72 -4.18
C GLY A 226 -2.08 -8.84 -4.25
N SER A 227 -1.81 -9.82 -5.10
CA SER A 227 -2.63 -11.04 -5.17
C SER A 227 -2.13 -12.07 -4.17
N GLU A 228 -3.05 -12.81 -3.58
CA GLU A 228 -2.77 -13.97 -2.75
C GLU A 228 -2.10 -15.08 -3.55
N VAL A 229 -1.09 -15.72 -2.95
CA VAL A 229 -0.38 -16.85 -3.53
C VAL A 229 -0.24 -17.95 -2.47
N VAL A 230 -0.80 -19.12 -2.73
CA VAL A 230 -0.70 -20.27 -1.84
C VAL A 230 0.74 -20.80 -1.84
N PHE A 231 1.35 -20.91 -0.66
CA PHE A 231 2.66 -21.54 -0.48
C PHE A 231 2.56 -22.96 0.08
N GLU A 232 1.44 -23.31 0.74
CA GLU A 232 1.17 -24.64 1.26
C GLU A 232 -0.29 -25.03 0.98
N GLN A 233 -0.50 -26.18 0.32
CA GLN A 233 -1.84 -26.69 -0.02
C GLN A 233 -2.40 -27.62 1.08
N ALA A 234 -2.02 -27.35 2.31
CA ALA A 234 -2.59 -27.93 3.52
C ALA A 234 -2.67 -26.84 4.59
N SER A 235 -3.22 -27.17 5.74
CA SER A 235 -3.23 -26.26 6.88
C SER A 235 -1.80 -25.95 7.30
N ALA A 236 -1.45 -24.65 7.34
CA ALA A 236 -0.16 -24.15 7.79
C ALA A 236 -0.35 -23.35 9.08
N GLU A 237 0.24 -23.83 10.18
CA GLU A 237 0.10 -23.20 11.49
C GLU A 237 1.43 -22.66 12.02
N TYR A 238 1.34 -21.85 13.10
CA TYR A 238 2.51 -21.23 13.74
C TYR A 238 3.49 -20.62 12.75
N ILE A 239 2.94 -19.87 11.79
CA ILE A 239 3.69 -19.24 10.71
C ILE A 239 4.60 -18.16 11.28
N SER A 240 5.87 -18.15 10.85
CA SER A 240 6.82 -17.09 11.12
C SER A 240 7.59 -16.72 9.87
N THR A 241 7.85 -15.44 9.67
CA THR A 241 8.52 -14.91 8.47
C THR A 241 9.75 -14.12 8.84
N THR A 242 10.79 -14.21 7.99
CA THR A 242 11.97 -13.33 8.07
C THR A 242 12.47 -13.00 6.68
N PHE A 243 13.20 -11.88 6.56
CA PHE A 243 13.80 -11.43 5.31
C PHE A 243 15.31 -11.68 5.32
N ASP A 244 15.80 -12.52 4.40
CA ASP A 244 17.21 -12.69 4.11
C ASP A 244 17.68 -11.55 3.17
N SER A 245 18.28 -10.52 3.75
CA SER A 245 18.75 -9.35 3.01
C SER A 245 19.99 -9.62 2.14
N ASN A 246 20.68 -10.74 2.33
CA ASN A 246 21.81 -11.13 1.51
C ASN A 246 21.37 -11.75 0.17
N SER A 247 20.37 -12.63 0.20
CA SER A 247 19.83 -13.27 -0.99
C SER A 247 18.61 -12.54 -1.58
N ASN A 248 18.09 -11.53 -0.87
CA ASN A 248 16.84 -10.82 -1.19
C ASN A 248 15.66 -11.80 -1.28
N LYS A 249 15.47 -12.60 -0.23
CA LYS A 249 14.42 -13.61 -0.14
C LYS A 249 13.63 -13.53 1.15
N ILE A 250 12.34 -13.82 1.04
CA ILE A 250 11.52 -14.11 2.21
C ILE A 250 11.72 -15.58 2.58
N VAL A 251 11.82 -15.87 3.85
CA VAL A 251 11.79 -17.24 4.38
C VAL A 251 10.59 -17.35 5.30
N ILE A 252 9.75 -18.34 5.06
CA ILE A 252 8.59 -18.69 5.87
C ILE A 252 8.88 -20.01 6.55
N SER A 253 8.78 -20.09 7.88
CA SER A 253 8.73 -21.34 8.64
C SER A 253 7.32 -21.57 9.14
N TYR A 254 6.85 -22.80 9.10
CA TYR A 254 5.49 -23.17 9.48
C TYR A 254 5.40 -24.63 9.91
N VAL A 255 4.31 -24.98 10.57
CA VAL A 255 3.91 -26.36 10.85
C VAL A 255 3.03 -26.84 9.72
N ASP A 256 3.45 -27.88 9.03
CA ASP A 256 2.75 -28.49 7.91
C ASP A 256 1.81 -29.61 8.40
N GLU A 257 0.53 -29.30 8.61
CA GLU A 257 -0.45 -30.29 9.07
C GLU A 257 -0.72 -31.38 8.02
N GLY A 258 -0.56 -31.04 6.73
CA GLY A 258 -0.67 -32.01 5.63
C GLY A 258 0.44 -33.04 5.63
N ASN A 259 1.54 -32.76 6.32
CA ASN A 259 2.71 -33.61 6.44
C ASN A 259 3.01 -33.96 7.91
N SER A 260 2.02 -34.43 8.64
CA SER A 260 2.18 -34.94 10.02
C SER A 260 2.70 -33.87 11.01
N ASN A 261 2.35 -32.62 10.83
CA ASN A 261 2.82 -31.50 11.61
C ASN A 261 4.35 -31.27 11.59
N TYR A 262 5.00 -31.67 10.51
CA TYR A 262 6.45 -31.49 10.37
C TYR A 262 6.79 -29.99 10.28
N GLY A 263 7.94 -29.65 10.84
CA GLY A 263 8.50 -28.31 10.68
C GLY A 263 9.01 -28.10 9.25
N THR A 264 8.41 -27.20 8.52
CA THR A 264 8.69 -26.96 7.11
C THR A 264 9.04 -25.49 6.88
N ALA A 265 9.92 -25.22 5.93
CA ALA A 265 10.25 -23.87 5.50
C ALA A 265 10.21 -23.75 3.98
N ILE A 266 9.87 -22.56 3.49
CA ILE A 266 9.81 -22.25 2.07
C ILE A 266 10.41 -20.87 1.80
N VAL A 267 11.02 -20.72 0.61
CA VAL A 267 11.68 -19.48 0.19
C VAL A 267 10.82 -18.76 -0.83
N GLY A 268 10.52 -17.49 -0.57
CA GLY A 268 9.75 -16.61 -1.43
C GLY A 268 10.61 -15.55 -2.12
N THR A 269 10.22 -15.18 -3.33
CA THR A 269 10.81 -14.05 -4.10
C THR A 269 9.74 -13.05 -4.42
N ILE A 270 9.90 -11.81 -3.97
CA ILE A 270 9.00 -10.70 -4.29
C ILE A 270 9.41 -10.07 -5.62
N SER A 271 8.42 -9.78 -6.48
CA SER A 271 8.57 -9.03 -7.72
C SER A 271 7.35 -8.13 -7.92
N GLY A 272 7.55 -6.82 -7.80
CA GLY A 272 6.44 -5.86 -7.75
C GLY A 272 5.54 -6.10 -6.54
N THR A 273 4.26 -6.36 -6.75
CA THR A 273 3.28 -6.73 -5.72
C THR A 273 2.94 -8.22 -5.72
N SER A 274 3.73 -9.04 -6.41
CA SER A 274 3.56 -10.49 -6.46
C SER A 274 4.69 -11.20 -5.71
N VAL A 275 4.41 -12.41 -5.22
CA VAL A 275 5.40 -13.33 -4.65
C VAL A 275 5.39 -14.65 -5.41
N SER A 276 6.53 -15.27 -5.55
CA SER A 276 6.66 -16.64 -6.06
C SER A 276 7.46 -17.47 -5.07
N PHE A 277 7.09 -18.73 -4.90
CA PHE A 277 7.71 -19.63 -3.93
C PHE A 277 8.52 -20.72 -4.61
N GLY A 278 9.59 -21.16 -3.94
CA GLY A 278 10.35 -22.36 -4.28
C GLY A 278 9.64 -23.62 -3.81
N SER A 279 10.38 -24.72 -3.67
CA SER A 279 9.83 -25.94 -3.07
C SER A 279 9.96 -25.92 -1.54
N PRO A 280 8.96 -26.40 -0.79
CA PRO A 280 9.06 -26.52 0.66
C PRO A 280 10.16 -27.53 1.05
N VAL A 281 10.83 -27.25 2.17
CA VAL A 281 11.90 -28.08 2.72
C VAL A 281 11.59 -28.39 4.19
N VAL A 282 11.48 -29.66 4.53
CA VAL A 282 11.28 -30.11 5.92
C VAL A 282 12.59 -29.91 6.70
N PHE A 283 12.54 -29.17 7.82
CA PHE A 283 13.67 -29.02 8.73
C PHE A 283 13.55 -29.89 9.97
N GLU A 284 12.32 -30.34 10.30
CA GLU A 284 12.06 -31.27 11.41
C GLU A 284 11.05 -32.35 10.98
N GLN A 285 11.44 -33.63 11.09
CA GLN A 285 10.60 -34.77 10.71
C GLN A 285 9.80 -35.33 11.90
N ALA A 286 9.39 -34.42 12.78
CA ALA A 286 8.51 -34.71 13.90
C ALA A 286 7.52 -33.57 14.10
N GLY A 287 6.54 -33.76 14.98
CA GLY A 287 5.60 -32.72 15.30
C GLY A 287 6.33 -31.48 15.83
N THR A 288 6.06 -30.35 15.22
CA THR A 288 6.67 -29.05 15.50
C THR A 288 5.59 -28.05 15.89
N PHE A 289 5.89 -27.16 16.85
CA PHE A 289 5.00 -26.07 17.25
C PHE A 289 5.78 -24.78 17.52
N ARG A 290 5.10 -23.61 17.50
CA ARG A 290 5.67 -22.33 17.92
C ARG A 290 6.95 -21.96 17.16
N THR A 291 6.92 -22.02 15.82
CA THR A 291 8.11 -21.61 15.04
C THR A 291 8.35 -20.11 15.15
N SER A 292 9.62 -19.72 15.24
CA SER A 292 10.07 -18.33 15.21
C SER A 292 11.37 -18.22 14.43
N ALA A 293 11.34 -17.48 13.33
CA ALA A 293 12.46 -17.31 12.41
C ALA A 293 13.10 -15.92 12.55
N THR A 294 14.43 -15.87 12.52
CA THR A 294 15.21 -14.63 12.46
C THR A 294 16.37 -14.76 11.49
N PHE A 295 16.87 -13.62 10.99
CA PHE A 295 17.99 -13.60 10.04
C PHE A 295 19.25 -13.05 10.69
N ASP A 296 20.30 -13.87 10.75
CA ASP A 296 21.66 -13.46 11.10
C ASP A 296 22.32 -12.78 9.88
N SER A 297 22.27 -11.47 9.84
CA SER A 297 22.83 -10.66 8.75
C SER A 297 24.35 -10.62 8.72
N ASN A 298 25.04 -11.06 9.79
CA ASN A 298 26.49 -11.16 9.85
C ASN A 298 27.02 -12.39 9.12
N LEU A 299 26.35 -13.54 9.27
CA LEU A 299 26.75 -14.80 8.65
C LEU A 299 25.85 -15.19 7.47
N ASN A 300 24.83 -14.40 7.16
CA ASN A 300 23.83 -14.68 6.12
C ASN A 300 23.15 -16.04 6.34
N LYS A 301 22.59 -16.21 7.54
CA LYS A 301 21.91 -17.44 7.96
C LYS A 301 20.53 -17.14 8.51
N VAL A 302 19.59 -18.03 8.21
CA VAL A 302 18.28 -18.06 8.88
C VAL A 302 18.38 -18.96 10.09
N VAL A 303 17.90 -18.52 11.24
CA VAL A 303 17.77 -19.35 12.42
C VAL A 303 16.29 -19.53 12.72
N ILE A 304 15.83 -20.78 12.83
CA ILE A 304 14.47 -21.14 13.21
C ILE A 304 14.52 -21.80 14.57
N ALA A 305 13.85 -21.18 15.56
CA ALA A 305 13.62 -21.77 16.87
C ALA A 305 12.20 -22.36 16.92
N TYR A 306 12.02 -23.50 17.56
CA TYR A 306 10.75 -24.20 17.59
C TYR A 306 10.64 -25.14 18.79
N ARG A 307 9.42 -25.58 19.11
CA ARG A 307 9.15 -26.68 20.03
C ARG A 307 9.12 -27.97 19.26
N ASP A 308 10.02 -28.90 19.62
CA ASP A 308 10.14 -30.22 19.01
C ASP A 308 9.36 -31.27 19.83
N THR A 309 8.14 -31.63 19.38
CA THR A 309 7.30 -32.61 20.09
C THR A 309 7.79 -34.02 19.90
N GLY A 310 8.58 -34.28 18.86
CA GLY A 310 9.26 -35.58 18.67
C GLY A 310 10.37 -35.78 19.69
N ASN A 311 10.87 -34.71 20.29
CA ASN A 311 11.89 -34.73 21.34
C ASN A 311 11.35 -34.17 22.66
N SER A 312 10.29 -34.76 23.19
CA SER A 312 9.70 -34.37 24.48
C SER A 312 9.28 -32.91 24.61
N SER A 313 8.92 -32.27 23.51
CA SER A 313 8.56 -30.84 23.45
C SER A 313 9.71 -29.89 23.85
N TYR A 314 10.96 -30.30 23.65
CA TYR A 314 12.13 -29.48 23.95
C TYR A 314 12.23 -28.25 23.03
N GLY A 315 12.80 -27.20 23.56
CA GLY A 315 13.16 -26.02 22.77
C GLY A 315 14.37 -26.32 21.88
N THR A 316 14.19 -26.26 20.58
CA THR A 316 15.19 -26.65 19.58
C THR A 316 15.38 -25.53 18.55
N ALA A 317 16.60 -25.37 18.04
CA ALA A 317 16.87 -24.41 16.97
C ALA A 317 17.72 -25.04 15.87
N ILE A 318 17.52 -24.57 14.64
CA ILE A 318 18.23 -25.04 13.45
C ILE A 318 18.68 -23.85 12.60
N VAL A 319 19.82 -24.02 11.92
CA VAL A 319 20.41 -22.99 11.06
C VAL A 319 20.20 -23.34 9.60
N GLY A 320 19.57 -22.41 8.86
CA GLY A 320 19.31 -22.54 7.43
C GLY A 320 20.24 -21.67 6.58
N THR A 321 20.53 -22.14 5.37
CA THR A 321 21.25 -21.39 4.33
C THR A 321 20.39 -21.30 3.08
N VAL A 322 20.00 -20.11 2.70
CA VAL A 322 19.23 -19.86 1.47
C VAL A 322 20.17 -19.90 0.26
N SER A 323 19.74 -20.56 -0.81
CA SER A 323 20.43 -20.62 -2.09
C SER A 323 19.41 -20.63 -3.23
N GLY A 324 19.35 -19.55 -4.00
CA GLY A 324 18.32 -19.37 -5.02
C GLY A 324 16.92 -19.33 -4.43
N THR A 325 16.08 -20.29 -4.75
CA THR A 325 14.70 -20.44 -4.24
C THR A 325 14.54 -21.59 -3.26
N SER A 326 15.64 -22.10 -2.69
CA SER A 326 15.63 -23.20 -1.74
C SER A 326 16.41 -22.85 -0.47
N ILE A 327 16.19 -23.60 0.59
CA ILE A 327 16.92 -23.50 1.85
C ILE A 327 17.45 -24.88 2.24
N SER A 328 18.66 -24.93 2.78
CA SER A 328 19.25 -26.16 3.34
C SER A 328 19.58 -25.96 4.80
N PHE A 329 19.44 -26.99 5.60
CA PHE A 329 19.57 -26.94 7.05
C PHE A 329 20.79 -27.69 7.56
N GLY A 330 21.38 -27.20 8.65
CA GLY A 330 22.38 -27.85 9.44
C GLY A 330 21.78 -28.86 10.42
N THR A 331 22.48 -29.10 11.53
CA THR A 331 21.99 -30.01 12.59
C THR A 331 21.17 -29.21 13.61
N ALA A 332 19.99 -29.71 13.97
CA ALA A 332 19.17 -29.13 15.04
C ALA A 332 19.86 -29.25 16.41
N VAL A 333 19.76 -28.24 17.23
CA VAL A 333 20.40 -28.15 18.56
C VAL A 333 19.35 -27.77 19.60
N VAL A 334 19.24 -28.59 20.65
CA VAL A 334 18.37 -28.32 21.79
C VAL A 334 18.94 -27.13 22.58
N PHE A 335 18.16 -26.08 22.84
CA PHE A 335 18.51 -24.96 23.69
C PHE A 335 17.86 -25.02 25.08
N GLU A 336 16.74 -25.76 25.20
CA GLU A 336 16.07 -25.99 26.48
C GLU A 336 15.58 -27.45 26.52
N SER A 337 16.01 -28.21 27.56
CA SER A 337 15.68 -29.63 27.74
C SER A 337 14.40 -29.82 28.56
N ALA A 338 13.40 -29.00 28.30
CA ALA A 338 12.08 -29.06 28.90
C ALA A 338 11.03 -28.60 27.89
N THR A 339 9.75 -28.79 28.19
CA THR A 339 8.65 -28.22 27.41
C THR A 339 8.84 -26.73 27.27
N THR A 340 8.88 -26.26 26.03
CA THR A 340 9.12 -24.85 25.71
C THR A 340 7.95 -24.27 24.94
N ASP A 341 7.47 -23.08 25.34
CA ASP A 341 6.34 -22.42 24.67
C ASP A 341 6.60 -20.92 24.43
N TYR A 342 5.73 -20.24 23.68
CA TYR A 342 5.81 -18.81 23.37
C TYR A 342 7.20 -18.36 22.91
N ILE A 343 7.78 -19.09 21.96
CA ILE A 343 9.14 -18.89 21.46
C ILE A 343 9.18 -17.64 20.56
N SER A 344 10.15 -16.74 20.83
CA SER A 344 10.43 -15.57 20.00
C SER A 344 11.93 -15.36 19.83
N ALA A 345 12.40 -15.35 18.59
CA ALA A 345 13.80 -15.19 18.22
C ALA A 345 14.06 -13.84 17.58
N THR A 346 15.15 -13.18 17.98
CA THR A 346 15.63 -11.94 17.36
C THR A 346 17.14 -11.96 17.18
N PHE A 347 17.66 -11.17 16.23
CA PHE A 347 19.08 -11.06 15.96
C PHE A 347 19.65 -9.75 16.52
N ASP A 348 20.57 -9.85 17.48
CA ASP A 348 21.39 -8.76 17.97
C ASP A 348 22.56 -8.52 17.01
N SER A 349 22.40 -7.54 16.13
CA SER A 349 23.41 -7.19 15.12
C SER A 349 24.65 -6.50 15.71
N SER A 350 24.59 -6.02 16.95
CA SER A 350 25.75 -5.39 17.61
C SER A 350 26.73 -6.41 18.19
N SER A 351 26.21 -7.50 18.73
CA SER A 351 27.02 -8.59 19.28
C SER A 351 27.16 -9.78 18.32
N ASN A 352 26.43 -9.75 17.19
CA ASN A 352 26.31 -10.86 16.23
C ASN A 352 25.82 -12.15 16.91
N LYS A 353 24.72 -12.04 17.65
CA LYS A 353 24.10 -13.14 18.40
C LYS A 353 22.63 -13.27 18.09
N VAL A 354 22.14 -14.49 18.15
CA VAL A 354 20.71 -14.79 18.18
C VAL A 354 20.26 -14.84 19.63
N VAL A 355 19.18 -14.16 19.96
CA VAL A 355 18.53 -14.23 21.27
C VAL A 355 17.18 -14.90 21.10
N ILE A 356 16.91 -15.95 21.87
CA ILE A 356 15.64 -16.67 21.91
C ILE A 356 15.02 -16.48 23.27
N ALA A 357 13.86 -15.83 23.31
CA ALA A 357 13.03 -15.70 24.52
C ALA A 357 11.93 -16.76 24.47
N PHE A 358 11.60 -17.34 25.61
CA PHE A 358 10.66 -18.47 25.70
C PHE A 358 10.09 -18.64 27.10
N SER A 359 9.00 -19.39 27.21
CA SER A 359 8.41 -19.91 28.45
C SER A 359 8.96 -21.31 28.72
N ASP A 360 9.53 -21.53 29.90
CA ASP A 360 10.16 -22.79 30.31
C ASP A 360 9.21 -23.63 31.18
N GLY A 361 8.51 -24.58 30.56
CA GLY A 361 7.60 -25.49 31.24
C GLY A 361 8.27 -26.44 32.23
N GLY A 362 9.60 -26.61 32.14
CA GLY A 362 10.38 -27.37 33.13
C GLY A 362 10.59 -26.59 34.44
N ASN A 363 10.33 -25.30 34.43
CA ASN A 363 10.51 -24.40 35.57
C ASN A 363 9.29 -23.53 35.81
N SER A 364 8.10 -24.14 35.91
CA SER A 364 6.83 -23.46 36.17
C SER A 364 6.51 -22.35 35.16
N ASP A 365 6.87 -22.56 33.92
CA ASP A 365 6.64 -21.65 32.79
C ASP A 365 7.29 -20.25 32.98
N TYR A 366 8.42 -20.20 33.69
CA TYR A 366 9.18 -18.96 33.85
C TYR A 366 9.62 -18.40 32.49
N GLY A 367 9.61 -17.07 32.38
CA GLY A 367 10.15 -16.38 31.22
C GLY A 367 11.70 -16.44 31.22
N LYS A 368 12.27 -17.07 30.21
CA LYS A 368 13.73 -17.21 30.01
C LYS A 368 14.17 -16.68 28.65
N ALA A 369 15.44 -16.25 28.59
CA ALA A 369 16.09 -15.99 27.30
C ALA A 369 17.49 -16.63 27.27
N ILE A 370 17.91 -17.05 26.09
CA ILE A 370 19.19 -17.70 25.83
C ILE A 370 19.89 -17.06 24.64
N VAL A 371 21.22 -17.00 24.69
CA VAL A 371 22.04 -16.39 23.63
C VAL A 371 22.71 -17.48 22.81
N GLY A 372 22.44 -17.46 21.50
CA GLY A 372 22.99 -18.36 20.51
C GLY A 372 24.12 -17.74 19.69
N THR A 373 25.13 -18.53 19.38
CA THR A 373 26.22 -18.16 18.48
C THR A 373 26.18 -19.06 17.27
N VAL A 374 25.91 -18.49 16.09
CA VAL A 374 25.93 -19.20 14.82
C VAL A 374 27.38 -19.36 14.35
N SER A 375 27.71 -20.54 13.82
CA SER A 375 29.00 -20.84 13.21
C SER A 375 28.82 -21.82 12.05
N GLY A 376 28.97 -21.35 10.82
CA GLY A 376 28.66 -22.12 9.62
C GLY A 376 27.17 -22.47 9.56
N THR A 377 26.83 -23.77 9.66
CA THR A 377 25.45 -24.28 9.70
C THR A 377 25.04 -24.79 11.08
N ASN A 378 25.81 -24.47 12.11
CA ASN A 378 25.55 -24.87 13.49
C ASN A 378 25.27 -23.66 14.38
N ILE A 379 24.58 -23.89 15.50
CA ILE A 379 24.40 -22.92 16.55
C ILE A 379 24.80 -23.53 17.90
N SER A 380 25.43 -22.73 18.75
CA SER A 380 25.74 -23.11 20.13
C SER A 380 25.16 -22.10 21.09
N PHE A 381 24.75 -22.54 22.27
CA PHE A 381 24.06 -21.72 23.24
C PHE A 381 24.88 -21.50 24.51
N GLY A 382 24.72 -20.32 25.12
CA GLY A 382 25.15 -20.07 26.48
C GLY A 382 24.18 -20.65 27.51
N SER A 383 24.16 -20.09 28.72
CA SER A 383 23.18 -20.46 29.75
C SER A 383 21.93 -19.60 29.63
N ALA A 384 20.75 -20.20 29.75
CA ALA A 384 19.50 -19.46 29.81
C ALA A 384 19.44 -18.59 31.08
N THR A 385 18.92 -17.38 30.94
CA THR A 385 18.74 -16.42 32.05
C THR A 385 17.25 -16.12 32.21
N THR A 386 16.75 -16.20 33.44
CA THR A 386 15.35 -15.87 33.74
C THR A 386 15.15 -14.35 33.72
N PHE A 387 14.16 -13.89 32.96
CA PHE A 387 13.70 -12.50 32.94
C PHE A 387 12.41 -12.32 33.73
N GLU A 388 11.60 -13.39 33.87
CA GLU A 388 10.40 -13.42 34.70
C GLU A 388 10.34 -14.71 35.52
N SER A 389 10.24 -14.55 36.86
CA SER A 389 10.18 -15.68 37.80
C SER A 389 8.76 -16.15 38.07
N ALA A 390 7.91 -16.02 37.08
CA ALA A 390 6.52 -16.48 37.05
C ALA A 390 6.15 -16.88 35.63
N TYR A 391 4.93 -17.33 35.45
CA TYR A 391 4.42 -17.74 34.14
C TYR A 391 4.38 -16.54 33.19
N ALA A 392 5.18 -16.60 32.15
CA ALA A 392 5.23 -15.61 31.06
C ALA A 392 4.65 -16.21 29.76
N THR A 393 3.69 -15.50 29.17
CA THR A 393 3.03 -15.93 27.92
C THR A 393 3.07 -14.83 26.87
N ASN A 394 2.64 -15.15 25.63
CA ASN A 394 2.60 -14.18 24.52
C ASN A 394 3.91 -13.38 24.36
N ILE A 395 5.04 -14.07 24.47
CA ILE A 395 6.38 -13.49 24.44
C ILE A 395 6.70 -13.01 23.01
N SER A 396 7.18 -11.78 22.89
CA SER A 396 7.67 -11.20 21.64
C SER A 396 8.96 -10.40 21.89
N ALA A 397 9.98 -10.63 21.06
CA ALA A 397 11.29 -10.01 21.20
C ALA A 397 11.69 -9.24 19.93
N THR A 398 12.30 -8.07 20.12
CA THR A 398 12.91 -7.28 19.04
C THR A 398 14.25 -6.71 19.46
N PHE A 399 15.06 -6.29 18.51
CA PHE A 399 16.36 -5.69 18.77
C PHE A 399 16.36 -4.19 18.48
N ASP A 400 16.61 -3.39 19.49
CA ASP A 400 16.84 -1.94 19.39
C ASP A 400 18.28 -1.69 18.95
N THR A 401 18.44 -1.38 17.65
CA THR A 401 19.75 -1.12 17.03
C THR A 401 20.37 0.20 17.47
N SER A 402 19.58 1.14 18.00
CA SER A 402 20.07 2.45 18.45
C SER A 402 20.74 2.39 19.82
N ASN A 403 20.21 1.56 20.72
CA ASN A 403 20.71 1.38 22.08
C ASN A 403 21.49 0.07 22.25
N ASN A 404 21.53 -0.78 21.23
CA ASN A 404 22.10 -2.13 21.28
C ASN A 404 21.49 -2.97 22.42
N LYS A 405 20.16 -3.06 22.43
CA LYS A 405 19.39 -3.75 23.46
C LYS A 405 18.36 -4.71 22.84
N VAL A 406 18.17 -5.83 23.51
CA VAL A 406 17.04 -6.71 23.26
C VAL A 406 15.85 -6.23 24.09
N VAL A 407 14.71 -6.06 23.48
CA VAL A 407 13.45 -5.74 24.16
C VAL A 407 12.56 -6.96 24.11
N ILE A 408 12.12 -7.44 25.26
CA ILE A 408 11.19 -8.56 25.40
C ILE A 408 9.91 -8.04 26.02
N ALA A 409 8.80 -8.18 25.30
CA ALA A 409 7.45 -7.90 25.81
C ALA A 409 6.74 -9.23 26.06
N TYR A 410 5.96 -9.30 27.12
CA TYR A 410 5.27 -10.52 27.53
C TYR A 410 4.03 -10.21 28.37
N ASN A 411 3.13 -11.18 28.46
CA ASN A 411 2.03 -11.18 29.40
C ASN A 411 2.56 -11.77 30.72
N ASP A 412 2.51 -10.98 31.79
CA ASP A 412 2.90 -11.37 33.15
C ASP A 412 1.67 -11.92 33.88
N VAL A 413 1.55 -13.26 33.89
CA VAL A 413 0.39 -13.94 34.49
C VAL A 413 0.32 -13.73 36.00
N ALA A 414 1.47 -13.65 36.69
CA ALA A 414 1.49 -13.40 38.13
C ALA A 414 1.08 -11.96 38.51
N ASN A 415 1.23 -11.05 37.58
CA ASN A 415 0.80 -9.65 37.72
C ASN A 415 -0.54 -9.40 37.00
N SER A 416 -1.53 -10.24 37.23
CA SER A 416 -2.89 -10.10 36.65
C SER A 416 -2.92 -10.06 35.12
N ASN A 417 -2.05 -10.77 34.46
CA ASN A 417 -1.91 -10.80 33.00
C ASN A 417 -1.56 -9.42 32.38
N TYR A 418 -0.87 -8.55 33.12
CA TYR A 418 -0.49 -7.24 32.61
C TYR A 418 0.57 -7.36 31.51
N GLY A 419 0.47 -6.47 30.54
CA GLY A 419 1.49 -6.33 29.50
C GLY A 419 2.75 -5.69 30.09
N THR A 420 3.85 -6.45 30.10
CA THR A 420 5.13 -6.07 30.71
C THR A 420 6.26 -6.17 29.69
N ALA A 421 7.23 -5.26 29.74
CA ALA A 421 8.43 -5.31 28.92
C ALA A 421 9.70 -5.21 29.78
N ILE A 422 10.77 -5.84 29.29
CA ILE A 422 12.07 -5.84 29.97
C ILE A 422 13.19 -5.67 28.93
N ILE A 423 14.26 -5.01 29.37
CA ILE A 423 15.42 -4.70 28.52
C ILE A 423 16.58 -5.63 28.84
N GLY A 424 17.03 -6.35 27.80
CA GLY A 424 18.18 -7.24 27.87
C GLY A 424 19.45 -6.63 27.29
N THR A 425 20.59 -6.92 27.90
CA THR A 425 21.92 -6.56 27.42
C THR A 425 22.72 -7.85 27.18
N VAL A 426 23.08 -8.10 25.92
CA VAL A 426 23.92 -9.27 25.56
C VAL A 426 25.40 -8.96 25.84
N SER A 427 26.10 -9.91 26.43
CA SER A 427 27.55 -9.86 26.65
C SER A 427 28.15 -11.26 26.45
N GLY A 428 28.89 -11.45 25.36
CA GLY A 428 29.41 -12.76 24.98
C GLY A 428 28.29 -13.75 24.68
N THR A 429 28.13 -14.78 25.51
CA THR A 429 27.08 -15.80 25.40
C THR A 429 26.03 -15.70 26.51
N SER A 430 25.98 -14.58 27.20
CA SER A 430 25.04 -14.32 28.29
C SER A 430 24.18 -13.09 28.01
N ILE A 431 23.00 -13.04 28.62
CA ILE A 431 22.14 -11.86 28.64
C ILE A 431 21.82 -11.47 30.09
N SER A 432 21.82 -10.17 30.36
CA SER A 432 21.40 -9.62 31.68
C SER A 432 20.23 -8.67 31.47
N PHE A 433 19.35 -8.58 32.47
CA PHE A 433 18.11 -7.82 32.38
C PHE A 433 18.10 -6.63 33.34
N GLY A 434 17.39 -5.57 32.92
CA GLY A 434 17.00 -4.46 33.77
C GLY A 434 15.77 -4.79 34.61
N SER A 435 15.05 -3.78 35.10
CA SER A 435 13.78 -3.98 35.79
C SER A 435 12.62 -4.06 34.79
N PRO A 436 11.64 -4.94 35.00
CA PRO A 436 10.45 -4.99 34.17
C PRO A 436 9.61 -3.72 34.33
N VAL A 437 8.95 -3.30 33.25
CA VAL A 437 8.08 -2.12 33.20
C VAL A 437 6.74 -2.48 32.56
N VAL A 438 5.64 -2.21 33.26
CA VAL A 438 4.28 -2.44 32.74
C VAL A 438 3.97 -1.41 31.66
N PHE A 439 3.55 -1.87 30.47
CA PHE A 439 3.06 -1.00 29.40
C PHE A 439 1.52 -1.00 29.28
N ASN A 440 0.86 -2.05 29.80
CA ASN A 440 -0.59 -2.13 29.86
C ASN A 440 -1.02 -2.72 31.22
N ALA A 441 -1.73 -1.94 32.04
CA ALA A 441 -2.27 -2.39 33.33
C ALA A 441 -3.63 -3.09 33.16
N GLY A 442 -3.72 -4.00 32.20
CA GLY A 442 -4.85 -4.84 31.89
C GLY A 442 -4.38 -6.14 31.24
N GLU A 443 -5.29 -7.10 31.12
CA GLU A 443 -5.00 -8.35 30.43
C GLU A 443 -4.49 -8.08 29.00
N THR A 444 -3.42 -8.74 28.60
CA THR A 444 -2.68 -8.44 27.37
C THR A 444 -2.37 -9.73 26.63
N TYR A 445 -2.81 -9.81 25.37
CA TYR A 445 -2.66 -11.01 24.55
C TYR A 445 -2.12 -10.69 23.16
N TYR A 446 -1.65 -11.69 22.42
CA TYR A 446 -1.17 -11.57 21.02
C TYR A 446 -0.16 -10.45 20.82
N ILE A 447 0.84 -10.37 21.69
CA ILE A 447 1.85 -9.31 21.71
C ILE A 447 2.77 -9.45 20.50
N SER A 448 3.00 -8.36 19.79
CA SER A 448 3.99 -8.24 18.72
C SER A 448 4.84 -6.98 18.89
N THR A 449 6.16 -7.14 18.85
CA THR A 449 7.13 -6.05 19.00
C THR A 449 7.88 -5.81 17.70
N THR A 450 8.07 -4.55 17.33
CA THR A 450 8.95 -4.15 16.23
C THR A 450 9.75 -2.90 16.62
N PHE A 451 10.87 -2.67 15.93
CA PHE A 451 11.72 -1.51 16.16
C PHE A 451 11.67 -0.54 14.99
N ASP A 452 11.20 0.67 15.24
CA ASP A 452 11.22 1.80 14.32
C ASP A 452 12.62 2.44 14.32
N THR A 453 13.40 2.11 13.30
CA THR A 453 14.77 2.62 13.14
C THR A 453 14.82 4.11 12.75
N SER A 454 13.73 4.67 12.21
CA SER A 454 13.67 6.09 11.83
C SER A 454 13.52 7.01 13.02
N ASN A 455 12.73 6.59 14.02
CA ASN A 455 12.47 7.36 15.24
C ASN A 455 13.21 6.81 16.46
N ASN A 456 13.93 5.69 16.32
CA ASN A 456 14.59 4.97 17.42
C ASN A 456 13.60 4.62 18.54
N LYS A 457 12.49 3.96 18.17
CA LYS A 457 11.43 3.59 19.11
C LYS A 457 11.05 2.11 18.98
N VAL A 458 10.67 1.53 20.09
CA VAL A 458 10.03 0.22 20.14
C VAL A 458 8.52 0.43 19.98
N VAL A 459 7.88 -0.34 19.12
CA VAL A 459 6.43 -0.35 18.98
C VAL A 459 5.92 -1.71 19.41
N ILE A 460 4.96 -1.71 20.34
CA ILE A 460 4.33 -2.93 20.87
C ILE A 460 2.85 -2.88 20.52
N ALA A 461 2.39 -3.80 19.66
CA ALA A 461 0.99 -3.99 19.33
C ALA A 461 0.44 -5.22 20.06
N PHE A 462 -0.80 -5.16 20.55
CA PHE A 462 -1.39 -6.22 21.37
C PHE A 462 -2.92 -6.15 21.40
N SER A 463 -3.55 -7.24 21.79
CA SER A 463 -4.97 -7.30 22.14
C SER A 463 -5.13 -6.92 23.61
N ASN A 464 -5.89 -5.86 23.90
CA ASN A 464 -6.10 -5.33 25.23
C ASN A 464 -7.37 -5.91 25.88
N GLY A 465 -7.23 -7.03 26.59
CA GLY A 465 -8.34 -7.69 27.29
C GLY A 465 -8.99 -6.80 28.36
N GLY A 466 -8.23 -5.87 28.96
CA GLY A 466 -8.75 -4.86 29.87
C GLY A 466 -9.64 -3.81 29.17
N ASN A 467 -9.63 -3.76 27.83
CA ASN A 467 -10.46 -2.88 27.01
C ASN A 467 -11.17 -3.69 25.90
N SER A 468 -11.97 -4.67 26.30
CA SER A 468 -12.77 -5.49 25.38
C SER A 468 -11.98 -6.16 24.24
N SER A 469 -10.72 -6.52 24.48
CA SER A 469 -9.81 -7.11 23.51
C SER A 469 -9.54 -6.24 22.26
N TYR A 470 -9.71 -4.93 22.38
CA TYR A 470 -9.41 -3.99 21.30
C TYR A 470 -7.97 -4.06 20.88
N GLY A 471 -7.73 -3.98 19.58
CA GLY A 471 -6.39 -3.84 19.03
C GLY A 471 -5.75 -2.54 19.49
N THR A 472 -4.66 -2.65 20.28
CA THR A 472 -4.01 -1.50 20.94
C THR A 472 -2.51 -1.51 20.64
N VAL A 473 -1.91 -0.32 20.55
CA VAL A 473 -0.47 -0.15 20.29
C VAL A 473 0.10 0.91 21.25
N VAL A 474 1.37 0.73 21.62
CA VAL A 474 2.11 1.69 22.45
C VAL A 474 3.53 1.88 21.92
N VAL A 475 4.06 3.10 22.09
CA VAL A 475 5.44 3.46 21.70
C VAL A 475 6.33 3.50 22.93
N GLY A 476 7.43 2.74 22.87
CA GLY A 476 8.44 2.67 23.94
C GLY A 476 9.74 3.40 23.58
N THR A 477 10.34 4.03 24.56
CA THR A 477 11.67 4.65 24.47
C THR A 477 12.63 3.95 25.42
N VAL A 478 13.63 3.27 24.87
CA VAL A 478 14.68 2.60 25.65
C VAL A 478 15.73 3.61 26.12
N SER A 479 16.11 3.51 27.38
CA SER A 479 17.19 4.31 28.00
C SER A 479 17.99 3.45 28.98
N GLY A 480 19.23 3.13 28.61
CA GLY A 480 20.06 2.22 29.38
C GLY A 480 19.48 0.82 29.47
N THR A 481 19.06 0.39 30.65
CA THR A 481 18.43 -0.92 30.92
C THR A 481 16.95 -0.81 31.27
N SER A 482 16.31 0.33 30.98
CA SER A 482 14.90 0.58 31.24
C SER A 482 14.20 1.04 29.97
N ILE A 483 12.85 0.98 29.94
CA ILE A 483 12.00 1.48 28.90
C ILE A 483 10.88 2.34 29.50
N SER A 484 10.50 3.40 28.84
CA SER A 484 9.33 4.22 29.18
C SER A 484 8.34 4.23 28.01
N PHE A 485 7.06 4.34 28.30
CA PHE A 485 5.99 4.25 27.32
C PHE A 485 5.22 5.56 27.19
N GLY A 486 4.72 5.83 25.99
CA GLY A 486 3.73 6.86 25.71
C GLY A 486 2.31 6.39 26.02
N ASP A 487 1.32 7.10 25.47
CA ASP A 487 -0.08 6.76 25.63
C ASP A 487 -0.46 5.54 24.79
N LEU A 488 -1.46 4.77 25.27
CA LEU A 488 -2.06 3.68 24.52
C LEU A 488 -2.94 4.23 23.38
N VAL A 489 -2.77 3.70 22.18
CA VAL A 489 -3.57 4.07 21.00
C VAL A 489 -4.33 2.85 20.51
N VAL A 490 -5.65 2.95 20.38
CA VAL A 490 -6.49 1.90 19.78
C VAL A 490 -6.34 1.95 18.26
N PHE A 491 -5.97 0.82 17.63
CA PHE A 491 -5.91 0.70 16.18
C PHE A 491 -7.10 -0.06 15.60
N ASN A 492 -7.78 -0.88 16.40
CA ASN A 492 -9.03 -1.55 16.04
C ASN A 492 -9.98 -1.51 17.25
N ALA A 493 -11.18 -0.97 17.07
CA ALA A 493 -12.22 -0.89 18.11
C ALA A 493 -13.10 -2.15 18.14
N GLY A 494 -12.53 -3.30 17.79
CA GLY A 494 -13.05 -4.65 17.87
C GLY A 494 -12.00 -5.59 18.44
N ASN A 495 -12.34 -6.87 18.59
CA ASN A 495 -11.36 -7.88 18.99
C ASN A 495 -10.31 -8.03 17.89
N ALA A 496 -9.03 -7.88 18.24
CA ALA A 496 -7.91 -8.13 17.36
C ALA A 496 -7.11 -9.33 17.87
N PHE A 497 -6.96 -10.37 17.02
CA PHE A 497 -6.27 -11.60 17.38
C PHE A 497 -5.05 -11.83 16.46
N PHE A 498 -4.11 -12.69 16.91
CA PHE A 498 -2.94 -13.08 16.14
C PHE A 498 -2.18 -11.89 15.52
N ILE A 499 -1.86 -10.89 16.33
CA ILE A 499 -1.26 -9.64 15.89
C ILE A 499 0.21 -9.87 15.49
N SER A 500 0.62 -9.32 14.34
CA SER A 500 2.01 -9.28 13.89
C SER A 500 2.37 -7.89 13.36
N SER A 501 3.55 -7.40 13.72
CA SER A 501 4.01 -6.07 13.32
C SER A 501 5.40 -6.10 12.70
N THR A 502 5.62 -5.23 11.70
CA THR A 502 6.92 -5.01 11.08
C THR A 502 7.11 -3.54 10.74
N PHE A 503 8.37 -3.11 10.61
CA PHE A 503 8.70 -1.73 10.28
C PHE A 503 9.22 -1.64 8.85
N ASP A 504 8.55 -0.86 8.02
CA ASP A 504 8.98 -0.48 6.68
C ASP A 504 9.97 0.68 6.78
N THR A 505 11.26 0.38 6.61
CA THR A 505 12.33 1.39 6.69
C THR A 505 12.33 2.38 5.54
N THR A 506 11.69 2.06 4.41
CA THR A 506 11.57 2.94 3.24
C THR A 506 10.44 3.94 3.42
N ALA A 507 9.27 3.48 3.86
CA ALA A 507 8.13 4.34 4.13
C ALA A 507 8.25 5.06 5.48
N GLY A 508 9.08 4.59 6.41
CA GLY A 508 9.14 5.07 7.79
C GLY A 508 7.84 4.77 8.56
N LYS A 509 7.23 3.61 8.31
CA LYS A 509 5.91 3.22 8.82
C LYS A 509 5.94 1.87 9.49
N VAL A 510 5.06 1.69 10.48
CA VAL A 510 4.79 0.40 11.11
C VAL A 510 3.57 -0.23 10.44
N CYS A 511 3.70 -1.46 9.95
CA CYS A 511 2.56 -2.28 9.53
C CYS A 511 2.15 -3.16 10.70
N ILE A 512 0.88 -3.16 11.07
CA ILE A 512 0.30 -4.04 12.09
C ILE A 512 -0.79 -4.86 11.40
N SER A 513 -0.58 -6.15 11.23
CA SER A 513 -1.54 -7.11 10.66
C SER A 513 -2.19 -7.93 11.77
N TYR A 514 -3.45 -8.29 11.60
CA TYR A 514 -4.24 -9.00 12.60
C TYR A 514 -5.47 -9.68 11.98
N GLN A 515 -6.05 -10.63 12.73
CA GLN A 515 -7.39 -11.13 12.48
C GLN A 515 -8.41 -10.16 13.12
N ASP A 516 -9.34 -9.67 12.33
CA ASP A 516 -10.39 -8.74 12.76
C ASP A 516 -11.71 -9.48 13.03
N ASP A 517 -11.93 -9.88 14.29
CA ASP A 517 -13.15 -10.58 14.71
C ASP A 517 -14.40 -9.69 14.53
N GLY A 518 -14.24 -8.37 14.69
CA GLY A 518 -15.32 -7.40 14.43
C GLY A 518 -15.75 -7.35 12.97
N ASN A 519 -14.92 -7.85 12.05
CA ASN A 519 -15.17 -7.89 10.61
C ASN A 519 -15.15 -9.34 10.06
N SER A 520 -15.77 -10.27 10.76
CA SER A 520 -15.88 -11.68 10.34
C SER A 520 -14.53 -12.40 10.21
N ASP A 521 -13.62 -12.14 11.12
CA ASP A 521 -12.29 -12.73 11.19
C ASP A 521 -11.39 -12.44 9.97
N LYS A 522 -11.68 -11.41 9.21
CA LYS A 522 -10.90 -11.06 8.03
C LYS A 522 -9.46 -10.69 8.38
N GLY A 523 -8.55 -11.02 7.46
CA GLY A 523 -7.19 -10.55 7.52
C GLY A 523 -7.11 -9.06 7.24
N THR A 524 -6.74 -8.27 8.26
CA THR A 524 -6.72 -6.80 8.20
C THR A 524 -5.36 -6.27 8.63
N PHE A 525 -4.93 -5.16 8.08
CA PHE A 525 -3.78 -4.41 8.59
C PHE A 525 -4.06 -2.93 8.69
N VAL A 526 -3.29 -2.26 9.56
CA VAL A 526 -3.23 -0.81 9.68
C VAL A 526 -1.79 -0.32 9.54
N VAL A 527 -1.64 0.95 9.17
CA VAL A 527 -0.34 1.60 9.05
C VAL A 527 -0.19 2.65 10.13
N GLY A 528 0.87 2.52 10.93
CA GLY A 528 1.21 3.44 12.01
C GLY A 528 2.35 4.40 11.63
N THR A 529 2.24 5.66 12.04
CA THR A 529 3.31 6.66 11.95
C THR A 529 3.72 7.11 13.34
N VAL A 530 4.95 6.82 13.73
CA VAL A 530 5.49 7.20 15.04
C VAL A 530 5.96 8.65 15.02
N SER A 531 5.62 9.41 16.05
CA SER A 531 6.10 10.77 16.29
C SER A 531 6.35 10.98 17.78
N GLY A 532 7.62 11.12 18.17
CA GLY A 532 8.02 11.20 19.57
C GLY A 532 7.67 9.93 20.34
N THR A 533 6.75 10.01 21.29
CA THR A 533 6.26 8.87 22.11
C THR A 533 4.83 8.47 21.74
N SER A 534 4.29 8.98 20.65
CA SER A 534 2.95 8.69 20.15
C SER A 534 3.02 8.01 18.79
N ILE A 535 1.91 7.39 18.39
CA ILE A 535 1.72 6.81 17.06
C ILE A 535 0.33 7.22 16.54
N SER A 536 0.27 7.66 15.29
CA SER A 536 -1.00 7.86 14.59
C SER A 536 -1.28 6.65 13.69
N ILE A 537 -2.53 6.21 13.68
CA ILE A 537 -2.98 5.03 12.94
C ILE A 537 -3.82 5.47 11.74
N GLY A 538 -3.50 4.92 10.58
CA GLY A 538 -4.29 5.08 9.35
C GLY A 538 -5.54 4.21 9.33
N SER A 539 -6.26 4.24 8.22
CA SER A 539 -7.46 3.40 8.03
C SER A 539 -7.09 1.92 7.95
N GLU A 540 -8.01 1.08 8.39
CA GLU A 540 -7.93 -0.37 8.24
C GLU A 540 -7.99 -0.77 6.75
N THR A 541 -7.19 -1.76 6.38
CA THR A 541 -7.16 -2.34 5.04
C THR A 541 -7.25 -3.85 5.13
N VAL A 542 -8.28 -4.43 4.51
CA VAL A 542 -8.45 -5.87 4.42
C VAL A 542 -7.46 -6.42 3.37
N PHE A 543 -6.63 -7.39 3.75
CA PHE A 543 -5.72 -8.09 2.84
C PHE A 543 -6.24 -9.49 2.46
N ASN A 544 -7.11 -10.10 3.29
CA ASN A 544 -7.86 -11.31 2.95
C ASN A 544 -9.32 -11.13 3.33
N ASP A 545 -10.22 -11.24 2.34
CA ASP A 545 -11.68 -11.06 2.52
C ASP A 545 -12.37 -12.29 3.13
N ALA A 546 -11.60 -13.22 3.67
CA ALA A 546 -12.06 -14.41 4.37
C ALA A 546 -11.46 -14.48 5.79
N SER A 547 -11.96 -15.42 6.59
CA SER A 547 -11.39 -15.69 7.92
C SER A 547 -9.92 -16.05 7.82
N THR A 548 -9.09 -15.34 8.55
CA THR A 548 -7.62 -15.43 8.56
C THR A 548 -7.14 -15.78 9.95
N ALA A 549 -6.14 -16.64 10.07
CA ALA A 549 -5.47 -16.88 11.35
C ALA A 549 -3.94 -16.72 11.20
N THR A 550 -3.29 -16.49 12.34
CA THR A 550 -1.83 -16.43 12.49
C THR A 550 -1.07 -15.61 11.41
N PRO A 551 -1.48 -14.36 11.08
CA PRO A 551 -0.71 -13.55 10.17
C PRO A 551 0.70 -13.30 10.73
N ALA A 552 1.71 -13.38 9.87
CA ALA A 552 3.11 -13.10 10.16
C ALA A 552 3.65 -12.10 9.13
N ALA A 553 4.18 -10.98 9.62
CA ALA A 553 4.63 -9.86 8.81
C ALA A 553 6.16 -9.77 8.77
N THR A 554 6.75 -9.48 7.61
CA THR A 554 8.15 -9.10 7.48
C THR A 554 8.33 -8.06 6.39
N PHE A 555 9.35 -7.21 6.53
CA PHE A 555 9.68 -6.18 5.55
C PHE A 555 10.84 -6.62 4.65
N ASP A 556 10.61 -6.62 3.36
CA ASP A 556 11.64 -6.81 2.33
C ASP A 556 12.24 -5.45 1.96
N SER A 557 13.41 -5.16 2.49
CA SER A 557 14.12 -3.90 2.24
C SER A 557 14.65 -3.77 0.81
N ASN A 558 14.76 -4.85 0.06
CA ASN A 558 15.20 -4.83 -1.33
C ASN A 558 14.09 -4.35 -2.29
N SER A 559 12.87 -4.84 -2.09
CA SER A 559 11.71 -4.45 -2.88
C SER A 559 10.93 -3.28 -2.28
N SER A 560 11.24 -2.88 -1.04
CA SER A 560 10.49 -1.89 -0.25
C SER A 560 9.02 -2.29 -0.10
N LYS A 561 8.78 -3.53 0.28
CA LYS A 561 7.45 -4.13 0.46
C LYS A 561 7.33 -4.85 1.79
N VAL A 562 6.13 -4.86 2.33
CA VAL A 562 5.77 -5.76 3.42
C VAL A 562 5.21 -7.06 2.83
N PHE A 563 5.65 -8.17 3.36
CA PHE A 563 5.11 -9.48 3.06
C PHE A 563 4.33 -9.99 4.27
N LEU A 564 3.13 -10.49 4.03
CA LEU A 564 2.28 -11.15 5.01
C LEU A 564 2.09 -12.61 4.61
N ALA A 565 2.37 -13.52 5.51
CA ALA A 565 1.99 -14.93 5.40
C ALA A 565 0.91 -15.22 6.42
N PHE A 566 -0.07 -16.04 6.07
CA PHE A 566 -1.20 -16.33 6.94
C PHE A 566 -1.85 -17.68 6.62
N HIS A 567 -2.62 -18.19 7.58
CA HIS A 567 -3.50 -19.32 7.45
C HIS A 567 -4.85 -18.81 6.92
N ASP A 568 -5.22 -19.23 5.71
CA ASP A 568 -6.43 -18.79 5.03
C ASP A 568 -7.57 -19.78 5.22
N ASN A 569 -8.41 -19.53 6.23
CA ASN A 569 -9.57 -20.38 6.53
C ASN A 569 -10.62 -20.38 5.40
N GLY A 570 -10.67 -19.32 4.60
CA GLY A 570 -11.57 -19.21 3.45
C GLY A 570 -11.13 -20.09 2.27
N ASN A 571 -9.85 -20.50 2.24
CA ASN A 571 -9.26 -21.33 1.20
C ASN A 571 -8.72 -22.65 1.78
N ASN A 572 -9.60 -23.45 2.39
CA ASN A 572 -9.26 -24.76 2.97
C ASN A 572 -8.10 -24.72 4.00
N SER A 573 -7.94 -23.63 4.70
CA SER A 573 -6.88 -23.44 5.70
C SER A 573 -5.46 -23.45 5.10
N TYR A 574 -5.32 -23.19 3.81
CA TYR A 574 -4.04 -23.19 3.12
C TYR A 574 -3.09 -22.09 3.64
N GLY A 575 -1.81 -22.40 3.65
CA GLY A 575 -0.78 -21.39 3.86
C GLY A 575 -0.69 -20.43 2.67
N THR A 576 -1.02 -19.17 2.90
CA THR A 576 -1.13 -18.15 1.84
C THR A 576 -0.22 -16.95 2.14
N GLY A 577 0.37 -16.38 1.11
CA GLY A 577 1.22 -15.19 1.19
C GLY A 577 0.72 -14.06 0.30
N ILE A 578 0.89 -12.83 0.76
CA ILE A 578 0.52 -11.62 0.02
C ILE A 578 1.56 -10.53 0.20
N VAL A 579 1.75 -9.70 -0.81
CA VAL A 579 2.67 -8.56 -0.78
C VAL A 579 1.89 -7.27 -0.63
N VAL A 580 2.28 -6.44 0.32
CA VAL A 580 1.66 -5.14 0.59
C VAL A 580 2.69 -4.03 0.39
N GLN A 581 2.32 -3.00 -0.33
CA GLN A 581 3.08 -1.76 -0.39
C GLN A 581 2.48 -0.76 0.58
N LEU A 582 3.25 -0.32 1.56
CA LEU A 582 2.94 0.86 2.37
C LEU A 582 3.37 2.11 1.59
N GLU A 583 2.86 3.26 1.98
CA GLU A 583 3.17 4.53 1.30
C GLU A 583 4.67 4.84 1.26
N SER A 584 5.15 5.36 0.13
CA SER A 584 6.51 5.91 0.09
C SER A 584 6.47 7.39 0.50
N THR A 585 7.31 7.76 1.47
CA THR A 585 7.46 9.13 1.98
C THR A 585 8.34 10.03 1.11
N SER A 586 8.47 9.76 -0.20
CA SER A 586 9.29 10.58 -1.09
C SER A 586 8.63 11.88 -1.56
N ARG A 587 7.83 12.54 -0.67
CA ARG A 587 7.36 13.92 -0.89
C ARG A 587 7.66 14.76 0.36
N PRO A 588 8.02 16.03 0.21
CA PRO A 588 8.19 16.91 1.36
C PRO A 588 6.88 16.95 2.15
N GLU A 589 6.92 16.49 3.38
CA GLU A 589 5.80 16.60 4.31
C GLU A 589 5.42 18.06 4.49
N VAL A 590 4.15 18.36 4.34
CA VAL A 590 3.59 19.57 4.98
C VAL A 590 3.56 19.27 6.47
N ALA A 591 4.39 19.95 7.26
CA ALA A 591 4.51 19.71 8.69
C ALA A 591 3.12 19.71 9.34
N ASP A 592 2.93 18.75 10.27
CA ASP A 592 1.67 18.56 11.01
C ASP A 592 1.15 19.90 11.59
N GLY A 593 -0.14 20.16 11.38
CA GLY A 593 -0.78 21.44 11.77
C GLY A 593 -0.59 22.60 10.78
N LYS A 594 0.01 22.37 9.59
CA LYS A 594 0.08 23.37 8.52
C LYS A 594 -0.96 23.10 7.45
N THR A 595 -1.69 24.15 7.07
CA THR A 595 -2.68 24.07 5.98
C THR A 595 -1.96 24.05 4.63
N ALA A 596 -2.14 22.98 3.85
CA ALA A 596 -1.75 22.96 2.45
C ALA A 596 -2.90 23.50 1.59
N THR A 597 -2.64 24.54 0.82
CA THR A 597 -3.59 25.03 -0.18
C THR A 597 -3.20 24.42 -1.53
N ILE A 598 -4.06 23.56 -2.07
CA ILE A 598 -3.89 23.01 -3.43
C ILE A 598 -4.51 24.01 -4.40
N GLN A 599 -3.69 24.50 -5.32
CA GLN A 599 -4.16 25.38 -6.39
C GLN A 599 -4.17 24.62 -7.71
N VAL A 600 -5.32 24.63 -8.35
CA VAL A 600 -5.49 24.09 -9.70
C VAL A 600 -5.02 25.08 -10.74
N GLY A 601 -4.55 24.60 -11.89
CA GLY A 601 -4.11 25.47 -12.99
C GLY A 601 -5.16 26.52 -13.36
N GLY A 602 -4.71 27.77 -13.51
CA GLY A 602 -5.57 28.93 -13.77
C GLY A 602 -6.17 29.59 -12.52
N SER A 603 -6.02 29.02 -11.31
CA SER A 603 -6.43 29.67 -10.07
C SER A 603 -5.47 30.81 -9.69
N ILE A 604 -5.92 31.74 -8.86
CA ILE A 604 -5.08 32.81 -8.33
C ILE A 604 -4.61 32.43 -6.92
N ASN A 605 -3.29 32.35 -6.76
CA ASN A 605 -2.67 32.24 -5.45
C ASN A 605 -2.47 33.62 -4.85
N THR A 606 -3.16 33.91 -3.76
CA THR A 606 -3.12 35.19 -3.04
C THR A 606 -2.20 35.15 -1.80
N GLN A 607 -1.44 34.13 -1.62
CA GLN A 607 -0.57 33.90 -0.43
C GLN A 607 0.90 34.21 -0.70
N GLN A 608 1.22 34.79 -1.84
CA GLN A 608 2.57 35.18 -2.20
C GLN A 608 2.92 36.59 -1.70
N ASN A 609 4.19 36.94 -1.74
CA ASN A 609 4.65 38.29 -1.45
C ASN A 609 5.86 38.64 -2.34
N ALA A 610 6.13 39.91 -2.48
CA ALA A 610 7.27 40.45 -3.24
C ALA A 610 7.32 39.99 -4.72
N LEU A 611 6.17 39.71 -5.34
CA LEU A 611 6.06 39.41 -6.75
C LEU A 611 6.07 40.69 -7.60
N THR A 612 6.48 40.58 -8.85
CA THR A 612 6.37 41.68 -9.85
C THR A 612 5.27 41.33 -10.84
N ALA A 613 4.23 42.13 -10.93
CA ALA A 613 3.11 41.91 -11.86
C ALA A 613 3.60 41.77 -13.31
N GLY A 614 3.06 40.81 -14.04
CA GLY A 614 3.46 40.46 -15.40
C GLY A 614 4.70 39.57 -15.52
N GLN A 615 5.42 39.33 -14.42
CA GLN A 615 6.62 38.47 -14.40
C GLN A 615 6.22 36.99 -14.25
N GLN A 616 6.87 36.14 -15.02
CA GLN A 616 6.77 34.68 -14.85
C GLN A 616 7.71 34.21 -13.73
N TYR A 617 7.23 33.29 -12.92
CA TYR A 617 7.97 32.69 -11.82
C TYR A 617 8.14 31.17 -12.00
N PHE A 618 9.27 30.66 -11.53
CA PHE A 618 9.65 29.27 -11.58
C PHE A 618 9.88 28.75 -10.16
N VAL A 619 9.54 27.49 -9.90
CA VAL A 619 9.89 26.81 -8.66
C VAL A 619 11.39 26.56 -8.63
N GLN A 620 12.06 26.98 -7.56
CA GLN A 620 13.48 26.73 -7.34
C GLN A 620 13.70 25.40 -6.63
N THR A 621 14.93 24.91 -6.63
CA THR A 621 15.31 23.62 -6.00
C THR A 621 15.12 23.60 -4.48
N ASP A 622 15.02 24.76 -3.84
CA ASP A 622 14.72 24.95 -2.41
C ASP A 622 13.23 25.17 -2.12
N GLY A 623 12.36 25.04 -3.14
CA GLY A 623 10.91 25.27 -3.03
C GLY A 623 10.49 26.72 -3.09
N THR A 624 11.40 27.69 -3.20
CA THR A 624 11.06 29.12 -3.35
C THR A 624 10.67 29.48 -4.79
N LEU A 625 10.15 30.70 -4.99
CA LEU A 625 9.85 31.23 -6.32
C LEU A 625 10.98 32.15 -6.80
N GLY A 626 11.45 31.94 -8.03
CA GLY A 626 12.45 32.77 -8.68
C GLY A 626 12.06 33.13 -10.10
N THR A 627 12.63 34.18 -10.65
CA THR A 627 12.38 34.67 -12.03
C THR A 627 13.25 33.98 -13.08
N THR A 628 14.21 33.15 -12.65
CA THR A 628 15.09 32.35 -13.52
C THR A 628 14.69 30.87 -13.38
N ALA A 629 14.58 30.18 -14.53
CA ALA A 629 14.26 28.76 -14.54
C ALA A 629 15.34 27.94 -13.83
N ALA A 630 14.96 27.07 -12.90
CA ALA A 630 15.83 26.07 -12.28
C ALA A 630 16.03 24.85 -13.22
N SER A 631 16.84 23.90 -12.85
CA SER A 631 16.98 22.63 -13.57
C SER A 631 16.61 21.45 -12.63
N PRO A 632 15.53 20.70 -12.95
CA PRO A 632 14.59 20.87 -14.06
C PRO A 632 13.74 22.16 -13.95
N SER A 633 13.29 22.70 -15.08
CA SER A 633 12.51 23.94 -15.14
C SER A 633 11.04 23.66 -14.88
N VAL A 634 10.51 24.19 -13.78
CA VAL A 634 9.07 24.10 -13.44
C VAL A 634 8.51 25.52 -13.34
N ILE A 635 7.54 25.85 -14.20
CA ILE A 635 6.86 27.14 -14.15
C ILE A 635 5.83 27.14 -13.02
N ALA A 636 5.95 28.06 -12.07
CA ALA A 636 4.97 28.24 -11.01
C ALA A 636 3.74 29.01 -11.49
N GLY A 637 3.94 30.07 -12.27
CA GLY A 637 2.85 30.90 -12.76
C GLY A 637 3.32 32.28 -13.22
N THR A 638 2.35 33.17 -13.48
CA THR A 638 2.59 34.58 -13.80
C THR A 638 1.97 35.49 -12.74
N ALA A 639 2.73 36.40 -12.18
CA ALA A 639 2.25 37.33 -11.19
C ALA A 639 1.27 38.35 -11.80
N VAL A 640 0.14 38.58 -11.16
CA VAL A 640 -0.84 39.62 -11.52
C VAL A 640 -0.81 40.80 -10.57
N SER A 641 -0.23 40.62 -9.39
CA SER A 641 0.04 41.68 -8.41
C SER A 641 1.29 41.34 -7.59
N ALA A 642 1.62 42.17 -6.60
CA ALA A 642 2.72 41.89 -5.67
C ALA A 642 2.48 40.65 -4.75
N THR A 643 1.23 40.19 -4.65
CA THR A 643 0.80 39.09 -3.78
C THR A 643 0.08 37.97 -4.52
N ASP A 644 -0.29 38.20 -5.79
CA ASP A 644 -1.16 37.29 -6.51
C ASP A 644 -0.44 36.66 -7.72
N LEU A 645 -0.48 35.36 -7.82
CA LEU A 645 0.09 34.58 -8.91
C LEU A 645 -1.00 33.74 -9.57
N ILE A 646 -1.17 33.85 -10.90
CA ILE A 646 -1.95 32.87 -11.66
C ILE A 646 -1.11 31.60 -11.78
N VAL A 647 -1.56 30.54 -11.16
CA VAL A 647 -0.88 29.23 -11.17
C VAL A 647 -0.97 28.64 -12.56
N LYS A 648 0.16 28.22 -13.11
CA LYS A 648 0.19 27.49 -14.36
C LYS A 648 0.00 26.00 -14.09
N GLY A 649 -1.07 25.44 -14.67
CA GLY A 649 -1.32 23.99 -14.69
C GLY A 649 -0.59 23.33 -15.86
#